data_1520d78deaeb706c52ce06375aa22866
#
_entry.id   1520d78deaeb706c52ce06375aa22866
#
_cell.length_a   1.000
_cell.length_b   1.000
_cell.length_c   1.000
_cell.angle_alpha   90.00
_cell.angle_beta   90.00
_cell.angle_gamma   90.00
#
_symmetry.space_group_name_H-M   'P 1'
#
loop_
_entity.id
_entity.type
_entity.pdbx_description
1 polymer ?
#
loop_
_entity_poly.entity_id
_entity_poly.type
_entity_poly.pdbx_seq_one_letter_code
_entity_poly.pdbx_strand_id
1 'polypeptide(L)'
;MRSLLLLLFLCSYCFSIAQKDSNTFRCGKLKNGLTYYIRHTAAQPGYADYYLVQNVGSLMEDEDQNGLAHVLEHMAFHATESFPEGVPAFLQRHGIETFNAVTRYDETIYHVDHVPTISSELVDSCVLVLRDWSGFLMLKPEDMDRERKVIREERRIRMNVSKRVQKMAEPYLYNRSKYALHDIIGSVEVVQNFTPEQLRGYYNDFYRPDQQAVIIMGDVDVARVEATVKRLFEVIPKRENPKPRLVYRIEDNEEPLYAKLIDNEIPNNSIQLVKRIPRPRVNSLEEMLREMLLRDFYNSIMRGYITEYVEAGESYLLGAGAWISSLVRNYDSFNLVLTSLPGKEREALQQVLEQVEYVHRFGFADEVLQPLIENYRQGVKSNMGQEESMPNDVFLRIYQDNFLLGRPVCTVDEKLAATLSVLDSLSAKSFQDWITGWYKGLDNWVFLMQGNDSTYLFPDAQEIEKMIRDSHSVDMEKERPQEQMVEENAELIDFEIKPGRIVKERKIKALDAEEWILDNGARVFYKYTDGDKGMFNMLAGSPGGRSVLKAEDLPSADALSALFLQGGLYKYDMRTLGFFLKDHTVDVNLSLEERSESISVVGASVDAELAFQLFYLTVERPRFDSVLYNRFVAINRMNRANLKATINDTISEMLSSIRRMESPRLWRKDTTYYAAMNYDRMIQIYKERFQDASDFTFYLVGDIEREKARELTIKYVGAVSSVFRKEKAVEHVYERRENITKDVEVNMPDRKYLVSIEFYNKLKTNPTEELCMRILKMYFQYHFQEKIRGDQGAAYSVQVLGGTSSSPDYQQELFIRFATSLDEGPEMRSLVREQIQEFLKQGITDEEVEDFILAIKKEKKSADNVAYNTIVFWTDNLQFYNKTGKRMDSPIYFDSIVDKIKAKDVLVFARKFFNSAQCVDLVIKSKY
;
A
#
# COMPACT_ATOMS: atom_id res chain seq x y z
N MET A 1 42.18 -47.16 -1.43
CA MET A 1 40.77 -47.46 -1.19
C MET A 1 40.07 -46.61 -0.11
N ARG A 2 40.61 -45.45 0.30
CA ARG A 2 39.95 -44.53 1.24
C ARG A 2 39.55 -43.18 0.61
N SER A 3 39.91 -42.94 -0.66
CA SER A 3 39.60 -41.69 -1.37
C SER A 3 38.39 -41.80 -2.32
N LEU A 4 37.76 -42.97 -2.43
CA LEU A 4 36.59 -43.17 -3.32
C LEU A 4 35.25 -43.16 -2.59
N LEU A 5 35.26 -43.11 -1.26
CA LEU A 5 34.04 -43.05 -0.42
C LEU A 5 33.61 -41.63 -0.02
N LEU A 6 34.46 -40.61 -0.29
CA LEU A 6 34.11 -39.22 0.01
C LEU A 6 33.42 -38.48 -1.16
N LEU A 7 33.38 -39.06 -2.37
CA LEU A 7 32.73 -38.49 -3.55
C LEU A 7 31.27 -38.94 -3.73
N LEU A 8 30.79 -39.90 -2.94
CA LEU A 8 29.42 -40.42 -2.99
C LEU A 8 28.44 -39.79 -1.96
N PHE A 9 28.92 -38.88 -1.08
CA PHE A 9 28.10 -38.21 -0.08
C PHE A 9 27.76 -36.75 -0.42
N LEU A 10 28.17 -36.26 -1.57
CA LEU A 10 27.94 -34.87 -2.02
C LEU A 10 26.80 -34.71 -3.04
N CYS A 11 26.06 -35.77 -3.34
CA CYS A 11 24.99 -35.77 -4.35
C CYS A 11 23.62 -36.25 -3.86
N SER A 12 23.28 -36.14 -2.56
CA SER A 12 21.98 -36.64 -2.07
C SER A 12 21.29 -35.70 -1.10
N TYR A 13 21.38 -34.37 -1.29
CA TYR A 13 20.44 -33.44 -0.72
C TYR A 13 19.60 -32.81 -1.83
N CYS A 14 19.05 -33.65 -2.71
CA CYS A 14 17.77 -33.28 -3.31
C CYS A 14 16.72 -33.47 -2.20
N PHE A 15 16.26 -32.36 -1.59
CA PHE A 15 14.99 -32.37 -0.89
C PHE A 15 13.95 -32.88 -1.91
N SER A 16 13.58 -34.17 -1.78
CA SER A 16 12.39 -34.67 -2.44
C SER A 16 11.27 -33.78 -2.01
N ILE A 17 10.67 -33.05 -2.94
CA ILE A 17 9.30 -32.57 -2.77
C ILE A 17 8.52 -33.85 -2.57
N ALA A 18 8.31 -34.25 -1.32
CA ALA A 18 7.45 -35.36 -0.99
C ALA A 18 6.08 -34.93 -1.52
N GLN A 19 5.56 -35.67 -2.47
CA GLN A 19 4.25 -35.42 -3.07
C GLN A 19 3.24 -35.40 -1.93
N LYS A 20 2.91 -34.18 -1.43
CA LYS A 20 1.82 -33.98 -0.46
C LYS A 20 0.53 -33.92 -1.29
N ASP A 21 -0.04 -35.07 -1.58
CA ASP A 21 -1.32 -35.19 -2.28
C ASP A 21 -2.46 -35.15 -1.26
N SER A 22 -3.21 -34.07 -1.32
CA SER A 22 -4.52 -33.97 -0.68
C SER A 22 -5.57 -33.60 -1.73
N ASN A 23 -6.83 -33.68 -1.36
CA ASN A 23 -7.91 -33.21 -2.25
C ASN A 23 -7.87 -31.69 -2.47
N THR A 24 -7.16 -30.95 -1.63
CA THR A 24 -7.07 -29.48 -1.67
C THR A 24 -5.71 -28.95 -2.10
N PHE A 25 -4.66 -29.80 -2.14
CA PHE A 25 -3.32 -29.35 -2.48
C PHE A 25 -2.53 -30.44 -3.21
N ARG A 26 -1.83 -30.02 -4.27
CA ARG A 26 -0.85 -30.87 -4.99
C ARG A 26 0.37 -30.06 -5.38
N CYS A 27 1.53 -30.67 -5.21
CA CYS A 27 2.78 -30.13 -5.71
C CYS A 27 3.63 -31.26 -6.29
N GLY A 28 4.49 -30.88 -7.22
CA GLY A 28 5.36 -31.88 -7.86
C GLY A 28 6.36 -31.26 -8.81
N LYS A 29 7.19 -32.14 -9.39
CA LYS A 29 8.15 -31.77 -10.42
C LYS A 29 7.96 -32.65 -11.63
N LEU A 30 7.77 -32.03 -12.80
CA LEU A 30 7.64 -32.74 -14.06
C LEU A 30 9.00 -33.34 -14.53
N LYS A 31 8.97 -34.29 -15.47
CA LYS A 31 10.19 -34.95 -15.99
C LYS A 31 11.15 -33.95 -16.67
N ASN A 32 10.64 -32.88 -17.25
CA ASN A 32 11.45 -31.80 -17.85
C ASN A 32 12.03 -30.82 -16.84
N GLY A 33 11.64 -30.91 -15.56
CA GLY A 33 12.15 -30.09 -14.48
C GLY A 33 11.22 -29.01 -13.97
N LEU A 34 10.07 -28.76 -14.61
CA LEU A 34 9.09 -27.77 -14.14
C LEU A 34 8.53 -28.16 -12.77
N THR A 35 8.49 -27.21 -11.86
CA THR A 35 7.82 -27.36 -10.56
C THR A 35 6.39 -26.84 -10.63
N TYR A 36 5.44 -27.44 -9.93
CA TYR A 36 4.07 -26.92 -9.85
C TYR A 36 3.49 -27.03 -8.44
N TYR A 37 2.64 -26.06 -8.11
CA TYR A 37 1.86 -25.99 -6.88
C TYR A 37 0.43 -25.64 -7.26
N ILE A 38 -0.53 -26.46 -6.83
CA ILE A 38 -1.94 -26.25 -7.12
C ILE A 38 -2.70 -26.39 -5.82
N ARG A 39 -3.47 -25.36 -5.46
CA ARG A 39 -4.20 -25.31 -4.21
C ARG A 39 -5.63 -24.85 -4.39
N HIS A 40 -6.58 -25.61 -3.81
CA HIS A 40 -7.93 -25.12 -3.60
C HIS A 40 -7.98 -24.24 -2.35
N THR A 41 -8.60 -23.05 -2.46
CA THR A 41 -8.91 -22.15 -1.35
C THR A 41 -10.35 -21.68 -1.46
N ALA A 42 -11.00 -21.46 -0.31
CA ALA A 42 -12.37 -20.94 -0.25
C ALA A 42 -12.42 -19.41 0.00
N ALA A 43 -11.25 -18.75 0.09
CA ALA A 43 -11.17 -17.32 0.40
C ALA A 43 -11.82 -16.43 -0.66
N GLN A 44 -11.82 -16.89 -1.92
CA GLN A 44 -12.39 -16.16 -3.06
C GLN A 44 -13.25 -17.13 -3.89
N PRO A 45 -14.48 -17.47 -3.47
CA PRO A 45 -15.33 -18.42 -4.17
C PRO A 45 -15.60 -17.99 -5.61
N GLY A 46 -15.39 -18.90 -6.56
CA GLY A 46 -15.58 -18.68 -7.98
C GLY A 46 -14.41 -17.98 -8.69
N TYR A 47 -13.25 -17.79 -8.01
CA TYR A 47 -12.06 -17.15 -8.60
C TYR A 47 -10.78 -17.93 -8.28
N ALA A 48 -9.77 -17.76 -9.16
CA ALA A 48 -8.43 -18.31 -8.96
C ALA A 48 -7.35 -17.38 -9.49
N ASP A 49 -6.14 -17.50 -8.91
CA ASP A 49 -4.95 -16.76 -9.27
C ASP A 49 -3.90 -17.70 -9.88
N TYR A 50 -3.20 -17.23 -10.91
CA TYR A 50 -2.25 -17.99 -11.74
C TYR A 50 -0.92 -17.28 -11.79
N TYR A 51 0.17 -17.99 -11.46
CA TYR A 51 1.52 -17.45 -11.45
C TYR A 51 2.48 -18.33 -12.24
N LEU A 52 3.35 -17.72 -13.04
CA LEU A 52 4.57 -18.32 -13.55
C LEU A 52 5.75 -17.63 -12.86
N VAL A 53 6.48 -18.37 -12.07
CA VAL A 53 7.68 -17.90 -11.37
C VAL A 53 8.90 -18.39 -12.12
N GLN A 54 9.66 -17.44 -12.67
CA GLN A 54 10.92 -17.68 -13.37
C GLN A 54 12.08 -17.40 -12.41
N ASN A 55 12.87 -18.39 -12.06
CA ASN A 55 14.05 -18.26 -11.17
C ASN A 55 15.26 -17.66 -11.90
N VAL A 56 14.99 -16.67 -12.74
CA VAL A 56 15.99 -15.92 -13.52
C VAL A 56 15.50 -14.49 -13.66
N GLY A 57 16.40 -13.54 -13.43
CA GLY A 57 16.17 -12.11 -13.58
C GLY A 57 17.39 -11.43 -14.23
N SER A 58 17.53 -10.13 -14.05
CA SER A 58 18.54 -9.32 -14.74
C SER A 58 20.00 -9.74 -14.44
N LEU A 59 20.28 -10.41 -13.33
CA LEU A 59 21.64 -10.86 -13.03
C LEU A 59 22.17 -11.95 -13.99
N MET A 60 21.29 -12.61 -14.71
CA MET A 60 21.73 -13.64 -15.68
C MET A 60 22.11 -13.06 -17.03
N GLU A 61 21.88 -11.79 -17.28
CA GLU A 61 22.25 -11.07 -18.49
C GLU A 61 23.77 -10.93 -18.62
N ASP A 62 24.29 -11.07 -19.83
CA ASP A 62 25.64 -10.65 -20.17
C ASP A 62 25.69 -9.11 -20.34
N GLU A 63 26.85 -8.50 -20.47
CA GLU A 63 27.00 -7.03 -20.54
C GLU A 63 26.22 -6.41 -21.71
N ASP A 64 26.21 -7.09 -22.87
CA ASP A 64 25.48 -6.69 -24.06
C ASP A 64 23.99 -7.04 -24.01
N GLN A 65 23.52 -7.60 -22.92
CA GLN A 65 22.12 -7.99 -22.68
C GLN A 65 21.46 -7.17 -21.55
N ASN A 66 22.14 -6.18 -20.99
CA ASN A 66 21.66 -5.42 -19.82
C ASN A 66 20.30 -4.76 -20.08
N GLY A 67 19.23 -5.36 -19.52
CA GLY A 67 17.81 -4.98 -19.68
C GLY A 67 16.96 -5.97 -20.44
N LEU A 68 17.53 -7.03 -21.05
CA LEU A 68 16.76 -7.98 -21.87
C LEU A 68 15.80 -8.84 -21.05
N ALA A 69 16.06 -9.07 -19.74
CA ALA A 69 15.12 -9.73 -18.86
C ALA A 69 13.81 -8.91 -18.74
N HIS A 70 13.94 -7.60 -18.60
CA HIS A 70 12.80 -6.68 -18.53
C HIS A 70 12.12 -6.51 -19.90
N VAL A 71 12.89 -6.47 -20.99
CA VAL A 71 12.31 -6.49 -22.34
C VAL A 71 11.46 -7.75 -22.55
N LEU A 72 11.92 -8.92 -22.11
CA LEU A 72 11.14 -10.17 -22.20
C LEU A 72 9.86 -10.12 -21.36
N GLU A 73 9.90 -9.48 -20.21
CA GLU A 73 8.70 -9.25 -19.40
C GLU A 73 7.64 -8.53 -20.21
N HIS A 74 7.99 -7.43 -20.90
CA HIS A 74 7.09 -6.69 -21.78
C HIS A 74 6.61 -7.54 -22.96
N MET A 75 7.52 -8.29 -23.58
CA MET A 75 7.18 -9.14 -24.71
C MET A 75 6.19 -10.26 -24.38
N ALA A 76 6.06 -10.65 -23.13
CA ALA A 76 5.07 -11.64 -22.69
C ALA A 76 3.61 -11.17 -22.87
N PHE A 77 3.40 -9.86 -22.94
CA PHE A 77 2.08 -9.27 -23.18
C PHE A 77 1.77 -9.08 -24.67
N HIS A 78 2.68 -9.42 -25.56
CA HIS A 78 2.48 -9.44 -27.02
C HIS A 78 2.07 -10.82 -27.53
N ALA A 79 2.26 -11.04 -28.82
CA ALA A 79 1.86 -12.28 -29.50
C ALA A 79 2.62 -13.50 -28.94
N THR A 80 1.86 -14.55 -28.62
CA THR A 80 2.37 -15.88 -28.28
C THR A 80 1.84 -16.90 -29.29
N GLU A 81 2.30 -18.15 -29.18
CA GLU A 81 1.86 -19.22 -30.06
C GLU A 81 0.33 -19.40 -30.06
N SER A 82 -0.29 -19.40 -28.88
CA SER A 82 -1.74 -19.63 -28.72
C SER A 82 -2.55 -18.34 -28.75
N PHE A 83 -1.91 -17.19 -28.51
CA PHE A 83 -2.58 -15.88 -28.45
C PHE A 83 -1.92 -14.89 -29.42
N PRO A 84 -2.18 -15.00 -30.73
CA PRO A 84 -1.50 -14.21 -31.75
C PRO A 84 -1.83 -12.71 -31.72
N GLU A 85 -2.96 -12.32 -31.10
CA GLU A 85 -3.37 -10.93 -30.88
C GLU A 85 -2.83 -10.36 -29.55
N GLY A 86 -2.08 -11.17 -28.80
CA GLY A 86 -1.55 -10.84 -27.46
C GLY A 86 -2.43 -11.34 -26.32
N VAL A 87 -1.78 -11.67 -25.23
CA VAL A 87 -2.43 -12.17 -24.01
C VAL A 87 -3.43 -11.16 -23.41
N PRO A 88 -3.15 -9.86 -23.35
CA PRO A 88 -4.09 -8.86 -22.83
C PRO A 88 -5.43 -8.84 -23.56
N ALA A 89 -5.42 -8.95 -24.88
CA ALA A 89 -6.63 -8.99 -25.69
C ALA A 89 -7.53 -10.19 -25.34
N PHE A 90 -6.91 -11.35 -25.10
CA PHE A 90 -7.63 -12.55 -24.62
C PHE A 90 -8.20 -12.33 -23.22
N LEU A 91 -7.42 -11.87 -22.28
CA LEU A 91 -7.83 -11.70 -20.88
C LEU A 91 -8.98 -10.68 -20.75
N GLN A 92 -8.87 -9.55 -21.44
CA GLN A 92 -9.88 -8.48 -21.40
C GLN A 92 -11.21 -8.92 -22.00
N ARG A 93 -11.21 -9.69 -23.12
CA ARG A 93 -12.43 -10.29 -23.68
C ARG A 93 -13.17 -11.21 -22.68
N HIS A 94 -12.44 -11.74 -21.69
CA HIS A 94 -13.03 -12.55 -20.61
C HIS A 94 -13.26 -11.75 -19.31
N GLY A 95 -13.10 -10.41 -19.37
CA GLY A 95 -13.28 -9.50 -18.23
C GLY A 95 -12.24 -9.72 -17.13
N ILE A 96 -11.02 -10.10 -17.50
CA ILE A 96 -9.88 -10.26 -16.57
C ILE A 96 -8.99 -9.03 -16.79
N GLU A 97 -8.97 -8.14 -15.80
CA GLU A 97 -8.23 -6.87 -15.84
C GLU A 97 -6.96 -6.90 -14.98
N THR A 98 -6.87 -7.87 -14.07
CA THR A 98 -5.79 -7.98 -13.09
C THR A 98 -4.73 -8.96 -13.58
N PHE A 99 -3.80 -8.49 -14.36
CA PHE A 99 -2.62 -9.24 -14.80
C PHE A 99 -1.41 -8.31 -14.81
N ASN A 100 -0.25 -8.84 -14.47
CA ASN A 100 0.99 -8.07 -14.46
C ASN A 100 2.20 -9.00 -14.51
N ALA A 101 3.39 -8.40 -14.61
CA ALA A 101 4.65 -9.08 -14.40
C ALA A 101 5.64 -8.17 -13.69
N VAL A 102 6.68 -8.74 -13.12
CA VAL A 102 7.76 -7.99 -12.47
C VAL A 102 9.08 -8.70 -12.66
N THR A 103 10.07 -7.97 -13.16
CA THR A 103 11.46 -8.40 -13.24
C THR A 103 12.24 -7.84 -12.06
N ARG A 104 13.01 -8.71 -11.42
CA ARG A 104 13.94 -8.38 -10.34
C ARG A 104 15.35 -8.83 -10.72
N TYR A 105 16.28 -8.67 -9.80
CA TYR A 105 17.64 -9.13 -9.99
C TYR A 105 17.73 -10.65 -10.21
N ASP A 106 17.04 -11.43 -9.41
CA ASP A 106 17.16 -12.87 -9.32
C ASP A 106 15.98 -13.67 -9.89
N GLU A 107 14.84 -13.04 -10.14
CA GLU A 107 13.62 -13.67 -10.63
C GLU A 107 12.78 -12.76 -11.52
N THR A 108 11.92 -13.37 -12.35
CA THR A 108 10.82 -12.71 -13.05
C THR A 108 9.51 -13.44 -12.74
N ILE A 109 8.46 -12.72 -12.39
CA ILE A 109 7.17 -13.31 -12.01
C ILE A 109 6.09 -12.74 -12.91
N TYR A 110 5.29 -13.61 -13.51
CA TYR A 110 4.11 -13.29 -14.31
C TYR A 110 2.88 -13.77 -13.58
N HIS A 111 1.79 -13.01 -13.61
CA HIS A 111 0.57 -13.42 -12.94
C HIS A 111 -0.70 -12.92 -13.62
N VAL A 112 -1.76 -13.69 -13.43
CA VAL A 112 -3.14 -13.35 -13.76
C VAL A 112 -3.97 -13.62 -12.52
N ASP A 113 -4.55 -12.59 -11.94
CA ASP A 113 -5.31 -12.69 -10.69
C ASP A 113 -6.80 -12.57 -10.95
N HIS A 114 -7.60 -13.07 -10.01
CA HIS A 114 -9.06 -12.96 -10.04
C HIS A 114 -9.72 -13.55 -11.32
N VAL A 115 -9.20 -14.66 -11.80
CA VAL A 115 -9.78 -15.37 -12.95
C VAL A 115 -11.05 -16.10 -12.52
N PRO A 116 -12.21 -15.86 -13.19
CA PRO A 116 -13.43 -16.60 -12.89
C PRO A 116 -13.29 -18.10 -13.18
N THR A 117 -13.71 -18.96 -12.23
CA THR A 117 -13.63 -20.42 -12.35
C THR A 117 -14.94 -21.08 -12.81
N ILE A 118 -15.92 -20.29 -13.25
CA ILE A 118 -17.23 -20.74 -13.72
C ILE A 118 -17.16 -21.60 -14.99
N SER A 119 -16.14 -21.38 -15.84
CA SER A 119 -15.90 -22.16 -17.06
C SER A 119 -14.59 -22.91 -16.91
N SER A 120 -14.69 -24.21 -17.13
CA SER A 120 -13.51 -25.07 -17.16
C SER A 120 -12.56 -24.75 -18.31
N GLU A 121 -13.10 -24.27 -19.43
CA GLU A 121 -12.33 -23.87 -20.61
C GLU A 121 -11.51 -22.60 -20.32
N LEU A 122 -12.08 -21.65 -19.55
CA LEU A 122 -11.36 -20.45 -19.15
C LEU A 122 -10.20 -20.78 -18.20
N VAL A 123 -10.44 -21.65 -17.22
CA VAL A 123 -9.39 -22.16 -16.33
C VAL A 123 -8.26 -22.80 -17.14
N ASP A 124 -8.56 -23.68 -18.10
CA ASP A 124 -7.56 -24.32 -18.95
C ASP A 124 -6.83 -23.30 -19.84
N SER A 125 -7.53 -22.29 -20.36
CA SER A 125 -6.93 -21.23 -21.17
C SER A 125 -5.96 -20.35 -20.38
N CYS A 126 -6.23 -20.10 -19.10
CA CYS A 126 -5.29 -19.38 -18.23
C CYS A 126 -4.04 -20.23 -17.91
N VAL A 127 -4.19 -21.55 -17.78
CA VAL A 127 -3.02 -22.46 -17.71
C VAL A 127 -2.24 -22.43 -19.03
N LEU A 128 -2.92 -22.31 -20.18
CA LEU A 128 -2.27 -22.17 -21.50
C LEU A 128 -1.53 -20.82 -21.63
N VAL A 129 -2.05 -19.73 -21.04
CA VAL A 129 -1.31 -18.45 -20.94
C VAL A 129 0.02 -18.66 -20.22
N LEU A 130 0.02 -19.33 -19.05
CA LEU A 130 1.26 -19.61 -18.32
C LEU A 130 2.24 -20.47 -19.15
N ARG A 131 1.71 -21.44 -19.88
CA ARG A 131 2.52 -22.28 -20.80
C ARG A 131 3.17 -21.42 -21.88
N ASP A 132 2.42 -20.53 -22.49
CA ASP A 132 2.94 -19.67 -23.55
C ASP A 132 3.98 -18.68 -23.03
N TRP A 133 3.79 -18.11 -21.86
CA TRP A 133 4.81 -17.29 -21.20
C TRP A 133 6.09 -18.08 -20.88
N SER A 134 5.96 -19.37 -20.56
CA SER A 134 7.10 -20.19 -20.16
C SER A 134 8.08 -20.51 -21.29
N GLY A 135 7.61 -20.60 -22.53
CA GLY A 135 8.48 -21.07 -23.63
C GLY A 135 8.00 -20.80 -25.04
N PHE A 136 6.90 -20.05 -25.27
CA PHE A 136 6.25 -19.90 -26.57
C PHE A 136 5.94 -18.45 -26.95
N LEU A 137 6.79 -17.51 -26.53
CA LEU A 137 6.73 -16.13 -26.98
C LEU A 137 7.16 -16.03 -28.43
N MET A 138 6.41 -15.33 -29.26
CA MET A 138 6.74 -15.16 -30.68
C MET A 138 7.91 -14.23 -30.90
N LEU A 139 8.10 -13.23 -30.04
CA LEU A 139 9.21 -12.26 -30.10
C LEU A 139 9.34 -11.62 -31.50
N LYS A 140 8.26 -11.03 -32.01
CA LYS A 140 8.24 -10.38 -33.31
C LYS A 140 9.09 -9.11 -33.32
N PRO A 141 9.88 -8.82 -34.36
CA PRO A 141 10.71 -7.61 -34.43
C PRO A 141 9.90 -6.32 -34.31
N GLU A 142 8.71 -6.25 -34.89
CA GLU A 142 7.82 -5.10 -34.83
C GLU A 142 7.35 -4.81 -33.37
N ASP A 143 7.11 -5.85 -32.59
CA ASP A 143 6.75 -5.71 -31.18
C ASP A 143 7.96 -5.25 -30.34
N MET A 144 9.16 -5.79 -30.63
CA MET A 144 10.39 -5.35 -30.00
C MET A 144 10.67 -3.85 -30.23
N ASP A 145 10.50 -3.37 -31.47
CA ASP A 145 10.73 -1.96 -31.84
C ASP A 145 9.73 -1.04 -31.13
N ARG A 146 8.53 -1.52 -30.88
CA ARG A 146 7.48 -0.83 -30.12
C ARG A 146 7.87 -0.75 -28.65
N GLU A 147 8.27 -1.88 -28.05
CA GLU A 147 8.62 -1.94 -26.64
C GLU A 147 9.91 -1.16 -26.30
N ARG A 148 10.87 -1.00 -27.22
CA ARG A 148 12.00 -0.09 -27.02
C ARG A 148 11.56 1.33 -26.67
N LYS A 149 10.50 1.82 -27.33
CA LYS A 149 9.94 3.15 -27.05
C LYS A 149 9.24 3.18 -25.69
N VAL A 150 8.41 2.16 -25.40
CA VAL A 150 7.67 2.04 -24.14
C VAL A 150 8.65 1.98 -22.94
N ILE A 151 9.68 1.14 -23.00
CA ILE A 151 10.68 1.00 -21.93
C ILE A 151 11.50 2.30 -21.75
N ARG A 152 11.80 3.00 -22.85
CA ARG A 152 12.44 4.33 -22.78
C ARG A 152 11.56 5.33 -22.00
N GLU A 153 10.26 5.35 -22.28
CA GLU A 153 9.31 6.21 -21.60
C GLU A 153 9.13 5.79 -20.12
N GLU A 154 9.07 4.50 -19.85
CA GLU A 154 9.04 3.98 -18.48
C GLU A 154 10.27 4.42 -17.69
N ARG A 155 11.47 4.24 -18.27
CA ARG A 155 12.71 4.68 -17.63
C ARG A 155 12.67 6.17 -17.33
N ARG A 156 12.15 6.99 -18.26
CA ARG A 156 12.03 8.44 -18.09
C ARG A 156 11.08 8.79 -16.94
N ILE A 157 9.95 8.08 -16.82
CA ILE A 157 8.97 8.32 -15.75
C ILE A 157 9.51 7.87 -14.39
N ARG A 158 10.20 6.73 -14.35
CA ARG A 158 10.75 6.16 -13.09
C ARG A 158 11.98 6.91 -12.57
N MET A 159 12.67 7.71 -13.39
CA MET A 159 13.88 8.46 -13.00
C MET A 159 13.55 9.72 -12.19
N ASN A 160 12.90 9.54 -11.04
CA ASN A 160 12.66 10.57 -10.03
C ASN A 160 13.85 10.68 -9.07
N VAL A 161 13.81 11.66 -8.15
CA VAL A 161 14.89 11.90 -7.17
C VAL A 161 15.24 10.65 -6.36
N SER A 162 14.25 9.90 -5.88
CA SER A 162 14.49 8.66 -5.12
C SER A 162 15.27 7.64 -5.95
N LYS A 163 14.92 7.46 -7.23
CA LYS A 163 15.63 6.51 -8.11
C LYS A 163 17.03 6.99 -8.46
N ARG A 164 17.25 8.31 -8.64
CA ARG A 164 18.60 8.87 -8.88
C ARG A 164 19.49 8.64 -7.67
N VAL A 165 18.98 8.96 -6.46
CA VAL A 165 19.70 8.73 -5.20
C VAL A 165 19.99 7.24 -4.99
N GLN A 166 19.01 6.35 -5.21
CA GLN A 166 19.22 4.91 -5.17
C GLN A 166 20.36 4.48 -6.10
N LYS A 167 20.37 4.94 -7.36
CA LYS A 167 21.44 4.62 -8.31
C LYS A 167 22.82 5.10 -7.86
N MET A 168 22.91 6.27 -7.26
CA MET A 168 24.16 6.74 -6.66
C MET A 168 24.61 5.87 -5.48
N ALA A 169 23.68 5.29 -4.71
CA ALA A 169 23.98 4.43 -3.58
C ALA A 169 24.37 3.00 -3.98
N GLU A 170 23.82 2.45 -5.08
CA GLU A 170 24.01 1.06 -5.52
C GLU A 170 25.47 0.59 -5.58
N PRO A 171 26.47 1.35 -6.11
CA PRO A 171 27.87 0.94 -6.13
C PRO A 171 28.48 0.69 -4.73
N TYR A 172 27.97 1.36 -3.73
CA TYR A 172 28.40 1.22 -2.33
C TYR A 172 27.61 0.13 -1.62
N LEU A 173 26.27 0.12 -1.75
CA LEU A 173 25.41 -0.89 -1.14
C LEU A 173 25.72 -2.30 -1.63
N TYR A 174 26.05 -2.45 -2.91
CA TYR A 174 26.37 -3.74 -3.53
C TYR A 174 27.86 -3.95 -3.80
N ASN A 175 28.70 -3.09 -3.25
CA ASN A 175 30.18 -3.18 -3.30
C ASN A 175 30.72 -3.63 -4.67
N ARG A 176 30.30 -2.92 -5.74
CA ARG A 176 30.72 -3.17 -7.13
C ARG A 176 30.44 -4.61 -7.64
N SER A 177 29.60 -5.37 -6.95
CA SER A 177 29.12 -6.67 -7.43
C SER A 177 28.22 -6.51 -8.67
N LYS A 178 27.84 -7.61 -9.26
CA LYS A 178 26.94 -7.59 -10.43
C LYS A 178 25.59 -6.92 -10.12
N TYR A 179 25.13 -6.91 -8.87
CA TYR A 179 23.95 -6.16 -8.44
C TYR A 179 24.08 -4.64 -8.67
N ALA A 180 25.29 -4.09 -8.54
CA ALA A 180 25.57 -2.66 -8.77
C ALA A 180 25.75 -2.32 -10.27
N LEU A 181 26.17 -3.29 -11.07
CA LEU A 181 26.52 -3.09 -12.48
C LEU A 181 25.34 -3.30 -13.43
N HIS A 182 24.30 -4.01 -12.99
CA HIS A 182 23.12 -4.30 -13.79
C HIS A 182 21.92 -3.45 -13.33
N ASP A 183 21.37 -2.70 -14.27
CA ASP A 183 20.09 -2.00 -14.06
C ASP A 183 18.95 -2.90 -14.55
N ILE A 184 17.95 -3.17 -13.72
CA ILE A 184 16.82 -4.04 -14.08
C ILE A 184 16.10 -3.52 -15.31
N ILE A 185 15.89 -2.19 -15.41
CA ILE A 185 15.29 -1.57 -16.60
C ILE A 185 16.27 -1.51 -17.80
N GLY A 186 17.50 -1.86 -17.59
CA GLY A 186 18.55 -1.97 -18.59
C GLY A 186 19.33 -0.69 -18.87
N SER A 187 20.45 -0.81 -19.56
CA SER A 187 21.19 0.32 -20.09
C SER A 187 20.46 0.94 -21.28
N VAL A 188 20.53 2.26 -21.44
CA VAL A 188 19.91 2.96 -22.57
C VAL A 188 20.45 2.43 -23.90
N GLU A 189 21.76 2.20 -23.97
CA GLU A 189 22.44 1.73 -25.17
C GLU A 189 21.94 0.34 -25.58
N VAL A 190 21.88 -0.62 -24.66
CA VAL A 190 21.42 -1.99 -24.97
C VAL A 190 19.95 -1.99 -25.31
N VAL A 191 19.09 -1.36 -24.51
CA VAL A 191 17.63 -1.36 -24.77
C VAL A 191 17.28 -0.70 -26.11
N GLN A 192 18.02 0.30 -26.55
CA GLN A 192 17.77 0.93 -27.86
C GLN A 192 18.29 0.12 -29.04
N ASN A 193 19.35 -0.69 -28.86
CA ASN A 193 20.08 -1.28 -29.98
C ASN A 193 20.16 -2.81 -29.98
N PHE A 194 19.57 -3.51 -28.99
CA PHE A 194 19.61 -4.99 -28.95
C PHE A 194 19.05 -5.58 -30.25
N THR A 195 19.58 -6.71 -30.69
CA THR A 195 19.06 -7.42 -31.83
C THR A 195 18.03 -8.49 -31.44
N PRO A 196 17.14 -8.90 -32.34
CA PRO A 196 16.23 -10.02 -32.10
C PRO A 196 16.96 -11.29 -31.68
N GLU A 197 18.18 -11.52 -32.19
CA GLU A 197 19.02 -12.67 -31.85
C GLU A 197 19.53 -12.62 -30.40
N GLN A 198 19.90 -11.43 -29.90
CA GLN A 198 20.33 -11.26 -28.52
C GLN A 198 19.17 -11.55 -27.56
N LEU A 199 17.98 -11.02 -27.83
CA LEU A 199 16.80 -11.27 -27.00
C LEU A 199 16.40 -12.76 -27.03
N ARG A 200 16.38 -13.36 -28.21
CA ARG A 200 16.13 -14.81 -28.38
C ARG A 200 17.20 -15.66 -27.71
N GLY A 201 18.46 -15.21 -27.74
CA GLY A 201 19.56 -15.86 -27.05
C GLY A 201 19.31 -15.94 -25.55
N TYR A 202 19.02 -14.81 -24.89
CA TYR A 202 18.69 -14.78 -23.47
C TYR A 202 17.44 -15.64 -23.14
N TYR A 203 16.36 -15.48 -23.93
CA TYR A 203 15.15 -16.27 -23.76
C TYR A 203 15.43 -17.78 -23.85
N ASN A 204 16.16 -18.19 -24.88
CA ASN A 204 16.51 -19.57 -25.07
C ASN A 204 17.41 -20.14 -23.98
N ASP A 205 18.31 -19.37 -23.42
CA ASP A 205 19.23 -19.82 -22.38
C ASP A 205 18.54 -20.05 -21.04
N PHE A 206 17.56 -19.19 -20.70
CA PHE A 206 17.06 -19.09 -19.35
C PHE A 206 15.57 -19.42 -19.19
N TYR A 207 14.71 -19.26 -20.21
CA TYR A 207 13.29 -19.64 -20.14
C TYR A 207 13.13 -21.13 -20.44
N ARG A 208 13.27 -21.91 -19.40
CA ARG A 208 13.27 -23.37 -19.47
C ARG A 208 12.64 -23.98 -18.23
N PRO A 209 12.00 -25.16 -18.36
CA PRO A 209 11.20 -25.77 -17.28
C PRO A 209 11.91 -25.95 -15.94
N ASP A 210 13.24 -26.27 -15.95
CA ASP A 210 14.00 -26.48 -14.72
C ASP A 210 14.26 -25.19 -13.91
N GLN A 211 13.99 -24.02 -14.48
CA GLN A 211 14.06 -22.71 -13.83
C GLN A 211 12.67 -22.09 -13.60
N GLN A 212 11.61 -22.89 -13.76
CA GLN A 212 10.23 -22.38 -13.71
C GLN A 212 9.37 -23.14 -12.70
N ALA A 213 8.46 -22.37 -12.07
CA ALA A 213 7.36 -22.93 -11.30
C ALA A 213 6.02 -22.33 -11.72
N VAL A 214 5.00 -23.17 -11.79
CA VAL A 214 3.60 -22.79 -11.96
C VAL A 214 2.91 -22.87 -10.60
N ILE A 215 2.24 -21.80 -10.19
CA ILE A 215 1.45 -21.73 -8.95
C ILE A 215 0.03 -21.36 -9.31
N ILE A 216 -0.95 -22.17 -8.93
CA ILE A 216 -2.37 -21.93 -9.20
C ILE A 216 -3.14 -22.12 -7.89
N MET A 217 -3.91 -21.10 -7.49
CA MET A 217 -4.60 -21.10 -6.20
C MET A 217 -5.98 -20.46 -6.34
N GLY A 218 -6.97 -21.01 -5.63
CA GLY A 218 -8.33 -20.49 -5.63
C GLY A 218 -9.39 -21.58 -5.69
N ASP A 219 -10.58 -21.24 -6.14
CA ASP A 219 -11.70 -22.17 -6.26
C ASP A 219 -11.56 -23.06 -7.51
N VAL A 220 -10.63 -24.00 -7.46
CA VAL A 220 -10.29 -24.91 -8.58
C VAL A 220 -10.38 -26.38 -8.19
N ASP A 221 -10.72 -27.23 -9.16
CA ASP A 221 -10.50 -28.68 -9.06
C ASP A 221 -9.01 -28.98 -9.23
N VAL A 222 -8.35 -29.28 -8.11
CA VAL A 222 -6.90 -29.50 -8.04
C VAL A 222 -6.46 -30.66 -8.95
N ALA A 223 -7.23 -31.74 -9.02
CA ALA A 223 -6.87 -32.92 -9.82
C ALA A 223 -6.97 -32.63 -11.33
N ARG A 224 -8.01 -31.92 -11.74
CA ARG A 224 -8.22 -31.48 -13.11
C ARG A 224 -7.15 -30.48 -13.56
N VAL A 225 -6.87 -29.46 -12.74
CA VAL A 225 -5.84 -28.45 -13.06
C VAL A 225 -4.46 -29.11 -13.15
N GLU A 226 -4.14 -30.07 -12.25
CA GLU A 226 -2.89 -30.83 -12.34
C GLU A 226 -2.77 -31.58 -13.65
N ALA A 227 -3.85 -32.25 -14.08
CA ALA A 227 -3.87 -32.96 -15.37
C ALA A 227 -3.65 -31.99 -16.55
N THR A 228 -4.22 -30.78 -16.49
CA THR A 228 -4.01 -29.75 -17.51
C THR A 228 -2.58 -29.23 -17.49
N VAL A 229 -1.99 -28.96 -16.32
CA VAL A 229 -0.58 -28.57 -16.21
C VAL A 229 0.34 -29.64 -16.78
N LYS A 230 0.14 -30.90 -16.43
CA LYS A 230 0.92 -32.03 -16.98
C LYS A 230 0.80 -32.09 -18.51
N ARG A 231 -0.42 -32.03 -19.03
CA ARG A 231 -0.68 -32.10 -20.47
C ARG A 231 -0.03 -30.96 -21.24
N LEU A 232 -0.06 -29.73 -20.73
CA LEU A 232 0.45 -28.54 -21.42
C LEU A 232 1.96 -28.34 -21.27
N PHE A 233 2.53 -28.73 -20.15
CA PHE A 233 3.95 -28.44 -19.86
C PHE A 233 4.89 -29.63 -20.09
N GLU A 234 4.43 -30.89 -20.03
CA GLU A 234 5.30 -32.05 -20.29
C GLU A 234 5.80 -32.12 -21.73
N VAL A 235 5.12 -31.45 -22.66
CA VAL A 235 5.55 -31.36 -24.09
C VAL A 235 6.76 -30.44 -24.28
N ILE A 236 7.07 -29.59 -23.32
CA ILE A 236 8.22 -28.69 -23.40
C ILE A 236 9.49 -29.52 -23.14
N PRO A 237 10.43 -29.57 -24.12
CA PRO A 237 11.60 -30.42 -23.99
C PRO A 237 12.56 -29.95 -22.90
N LYS A 238 13.18 -30.89 -22.24
CA LYS A 238 14.33 -30.57 -21.38
C LYS A 238 15.52 -30.13 -22.24
N ARG A 239 16.13 -28.99 -21.86
CA ARG A 239 17.32 -28.48 -22.56
C ARG A 239 18.53 -29.38 -22.37
N GLU A 240 19.21 -29.69 -23.45
CA GLU A 240 20.55 -30.30 -23.42
C GLU A 240 21.59 -29.20 -23.19
N ASN A 241 22.56 -29.44 -22.29
CA ASN A 241 23.63 -28.50 -21.93
C ASN A 241 23.17 -27.09 -21.60
N PRO A 242 22.28 -26.91 -20.63
CA PRO A 242 21.72 -25.60 -20.31
C PRO A 242 22.78 -24.65 -19.74
N LYS A 243 22.73 -23.36 -20.10
CA LYS A 243 23.56 -22.32 -19.46
C LYS A 243 23.28 -22.33 -17.94
N PRO A 244 24.29 -22.43 -17.08
CA PRO A 244 24.04 -22.50 -15.63
C PRO A 244 23.47 -21.21 -15.10
N ARG A 245 22.52 -21.30 -14.15
CA ARG A 245 22.13 -20.17 -13.35
C ARG A 245 23.21 -19.90 -12.30
N LEU A 246 23.82 -18.74 -12.37
CA LEU A 246 24.85 -18.33 -11.42
C LEU A 246 24.23 -17.71 -10.15
N VAL A 247 24.94 -17.85 -9.04
CA VAL A 247 24.60 -17.16 -7.78
C VAL A 247 25.68 -16.12 -7.53
N TYR A 248 25.27 -14.87 -7.58
CA TYR A 248 26.17 -13.76 -7.34
C TYR A 248 26.18 -13.41 -5.83
N ARG A 249 27.35 -12.97 -5.37
CA ARG A 249 27.53 -12.50 -3.99
C ARG A 249 27.99 -11.06 -4.02
N ILE A 250 27.69 -10.34 -2.94
CA ILE A 250 28.26 -9.05 -2.65
C ILE A 250 29.59 -9.31 -1.93
N GLU A 251 30.67 -8.71 -2.41
CA GLU A 251 31.97 -8.85 -1.76
C GLU A 251 31.98 -8.08 -0.43
N ASP A 252 32.66 -8.68 0.56
CA ASP A 252 32.83 -8.03 1.85
C ASP A 252 33.80 -6.84 1.75
N ASN A 253 33.60 -5.85 2.59
CA ASN A 253 34.57 -4.77 2.82
C ASN A 253 35.00 -4.78 4.29
N GLU A 254 36.31 -4.67 4.53
CA GLU A 254 36.90 -4.64 5.88
C GLU A 254 36.67 -3.28 6.54
N GLU A 255 36.77 -2.19 5.75
CA GLU A 255 36.53 -0.81 6.17
C GLU A 255 35.21 -0.30 5.61
N PRO A 256 34.50 0.61 6.32
CA PRO A 256 33.26 1.20 5.85
C PRO A 256 33.37 1.90 4.50
N LEU A 257 32.42 1.66 3.62
CA LEU A 257 32.28 2.43 2.37
C LEU A 257 31.54 3.73 2.66
N TYR A 258 31.98 4.83 2.08
CA TYR A 258 31.41 6.17 2.30
C TYR A 258 31.01 6.83 1.00
N ALA A 259 29.80 7.41 0.95
CA ALA A 259 29.33 8.19 -0.19
C ALA A 259 28.54 9.43 0.23
N LYS A 260 28.75 10.52 -0.52
CA LYS A 260 27.84 11.68 -0.53
C LYS A 260 26.93 11.57 -1.74
N LEU A 261 25.64 11.47 -1.50
CA LEU A 261 24.59 11.35 -2.49
C LEU A 261 23.90 12.72 -2.60
N ILE A 262 24.31 13.50 -3.59
CA ILE A 262 23.87 14.88 -3.74
C ILE A 262 22.94 14.99 -4.95
N ASP A 263 21.70 15.42 -4.69
CA ASP A 263 20.72 15.74 -5.71
C ASP A 263 19.93 16.98 -5.25
N ASN A 264 19.81 17.96 -6.11
CA ASN A 264 19.19 19.24 -5.78
C ASN A 264 17.68 19.16 -5.44
N GLU A 265 17.04 18.03 -5.72
CA GLU A 265 15.64 17.78 -5.38
C GLU A 265 15.47 17.01 -4.05
N ILE A 266 16.55 16.64 -3.36
CA ILE A 266 16.45 16.05 -2.01
C ILE A 266 15.88 17.11 -1.06
N PRO A 267 14.73 16.83 -0.39
CA PRO A 267 14.07 17.83 0.43
C PRO A 267 14.82 18.14 1.73
N ASN A 268 15.43 17.16 2.37
CA ASN A 268 16.13 17.28 3.64
C ASN A 268 17.41 16.47 3.64
N ASN A 269 18.43 16.99 4.32
CA ASN A 269 19.64 16.23 4.55
C ASN A 269 19.36 15.04 5.46
N SER A 270 19.96 13.91 5.17
CA SER A 270 19.85 12.70 5.99
C SER A 270 21.15 11.90 6.01
N ILE A 271 21.32 11.15 7.06
CA ILE A 271 22.41 10.18 7.22
C ILE A 271 21.77 8.79 7.22
N GLN A 272 22.31 7.90 6.40
CA GLN A 272 21.94 6.51 6.40
C GLN A 272 23.19 5.65 6.60
N LEU A 273 23.20 4.86 7.66
CA LEU A 273 24.22 3.84 7.92
C LEU A 273 23.60 2.47 7.64
N VAL A 274 24.25 1.70 6.77
CA VAL A 274 23.78 0.37 6.36
C VAL A 274 24.86 -0.66 6.67
N LYS A 275 24.49 -1.72 7.40
CA LYS A 275 25.37 -2.90 7.55
C LYS A 275 24.78 -4.06 6.78
N ARG A 276 25.55 -4.64 5.86
CA ARG A 276 25.14 -5.82 5.12
C ARG A 276 25.30 -7.07 5.99
N ILE A 277 24.28 -7.92 5.98
CA ILE A 277 24.20 -9.14 6.79
C ILE A 277 23.94 -10.31 5.84
N PRO A 278 24.91 -11.22 5.64
CA PRO A 278 24.65 -12.44 4.90
C PRO A 278 23.52 -13.25 5.56
N ARG A 279 22.52 -13.67 4.78
CA ARG A 279 21.46 -14.52 5.32
C ARG A 279 21.98 -15.88 5.71
N PRO A 280 21.68 -16.35 6.94
CA PRO A 280 22.00 -17.70 7.33
C PRO A 280 21.24 -18.71 6.46
N ARG A 281 21.85 -19.85 6.19
CA ARG A 281 21.12 -20.98 5.64
C ARG A 281 20.25 -21.59 6.72
N VAL A 282 18.98 -21.72 6.44
CA VAL A 282 18.00 -22.34 7.33
C VAL A 282 17.70 -23.75 6.81
N ASN A 283 17.69 -24.72 7.69
CA ASN A 283 17.52 -26.13 7.36
C ASN A 283 16.18 -26.70 7.86
N SER A 284 15.46 -25.96 8.69
CA SER A 284 14.14 -26.37 9.21
C SER A 284 13.14 -25.22 9.17
N LEU A 285 11.86 -25.56 9.34
CA LEU A 285 10.78 -24.59 9.46
C LEU A 285 10.94 -23.72 10.73
N GLU A 286 11.35 -24.34 11.84
CA GLU A 286 11.55 -23.65 13.12
C GLU A 286 12.71 -22.66 13.06
N GLU A 287 13.85 -23.03 12.42
CA GLU A 287 14.95 -22.10 12.20
C GLU A 287 14.51 -20.89 11.36
N MET A 288 13.78 -21.13 10.28
CA MET A 288 13.25 -20.07 9.43
C MET A 288 12.30 -19.12 10.21
N LEU A 289 11.38 -19.69 10.98
CA LEU A 289 10.42 -18.93 11.78
C LEU A 289 11.12 -18.15 12.89
N ARG A 290 12.14 -18.75 13.51
CA ARG A 290 12.94 -18.09 14.55
C ARG A 290 13.64 -16.84 14.01
N GLU A 291 14.33 -16.93 12.88
CA GLU A 291 14.98 -15.79 12.23
C GLU A 291 13.96 -14.69 11.84
N MET A 292 12.80 -15.09 11.33
CA MET A 292 11.73 -14.17 10.96
C MET A 292 11.19 -13.44 12.21
N LEU A 293 10.85 -14.16 13.27
CA LEU A 293 10.27 -13.59 14.50
C LEU A 293 11.29 -12.70 15.23
N LEU A 294 12.55 -13.10 15.31
CA LEU A 294 13.60 -12.25 15.91
C LEU A 294 13.69 -10.91 15.17
N ARG A 295 13.70 -10.93 13.82
CA ARG A 295 13.75 -9.71 13.03
C ARG A 295 12.49 -8.85 13.20
N ASP A 296 11.31 -9.46 13.14
CA ASP A 296 10.03 -8.73 13.17
C ASP A 296 9.79 -8.08 14.54
N PHE A 297 10.09 -8.78 15.63
CA PHE A 297 10.03 -8.21 16.98
C PHE A 297 11.12 -7.15 17.19
N TYR A 298 12.36 -7.39 16.74
CA TYR A 298 13.40 -6.38 16.77
C TYR A 298 12.95 -5.08 16.10
N ASN A 299 12.42 -5.17 14.87
CA ASN A 299 11.96 -4.02 14.13
C ASN A 299 10.81 -3.29 14.84
N SER A 300 9.87 -4.03 15.42
CA SER A 300 8.74 -3.46 16.16
C SER A 300 9.20 -2.69 17.40
N ILE A 301 10.06 -3.30 18.20
CA ILE A 301 10.56 -2.70 19.46
C ILE A 301 11.48 -1.52 19.18
N MET A 302 12.40 -1.64 18.22
CA MET A 302 13.30 -0.54 17.83
C MET A 302 12.55 0.67 17.29
N ARG A 303 11.47 0.44 16.53
CA ARG A 303 10.59 1.53 16.09
C ARG A 303 10.00 2.27 17.29
N GLY A 304 9.45 1.54 18.25
CA GLY A 304 8.90 2.13 19.48
C GLY A 304 9.93 2.97 20.21
N TYR A 305 11.09 2.41 20.53
CA TYR A 305 12.15 3.09 21.28
C TYR A 305 12.67 4.35 20.60
N ILE A 306 12.91 4.30 19.28
CA ILE A 306 13.42 5.47 18.55
C ILE A 306 12.33 6.53 18.42
N THR A 307 11.09 6.16 18.15
CA THR A 307 9.96 7.10 18.08
C THR A 307 9.80 7.83 19.42
N GLU A 308 9.76 7.09 20.52
CA GLU A 308 9.67 7.68 21.87
C GLU A 308 10.81 8.65 22.15
N TYR A 309 12.05 8.27 21.81
CA TYR A 309 13.20 9.13 22.00
C TYR A 309 13.13 10.40 21.16
N VAL A 310 12.69 10.30 19.88
CA VAL A 310 12.48 11.45 19.01
C VAL A 310 11.37 12.35 19.56
N GLU A 311 10.30 11.78 20.12
CA GLU A 311 9.14 12.52 20.62
C GLU A 311 9.38 13.17 22.01
N ALA A 312 10.32 12.67 22.80
CA ALA A 312 10.63 13.20 24.14
C ALA A 312 11.10 14.67 24.18
N GLY A 313 11.38 15.29 23.03
CA GLY A 313 11.60 16.74 22.90
C GLY A 313 13.01 17.24 23.17
N GLU A 314 13.90 16.43 23.71
CA GLU A 314 15.29 16.80 24.04
C GLU A 314 16.28 16.38 22.93
N SER A 315 15.78 15.79 21.81
CA SER A 315 16.60 15.29 20.73
C SER A 315 16.86 16.34 19.64
N TYR A 316 18.03 16.23 18.99
CA TYR A 316 18.34 17.01 17.78
C TYR A 316 17.73 16.36 16.52
N LEU A 317 16.90 15.35 16.67
CA LEU A 317 16.31 14.55 15.61
C LEU A 317 14.98 15.13 15.14
N LEU A 318 14.82 15.23 13.83
CA LEU A 318 13.53 15.44 13.17
C LEU A 318 12.81 14.13 12.90
N GLY A 319 13.58 13.06 12.73
CA GLY A 319 13.14 11.71 12.55
C GLY A 319 14.32 10.76 12.55
N ALA A 320 14.12 9.55 13.03
CA ALA A 320 15.11 8.48 12.97
C ALA A 320 14.43 7.12 12.92
N GLY A 321 15.17 6.10 12.49
CA GLY A 321 14.73 4.72 12.51
C GLY A 321 15.91 3.76 12.45
N ALA A 322 15.76 2.60 13.08
CA ALA A 322 16.68 1.49 12.96
C ALA A 322 15.89 0.19 12.75
N TRP A 323 16.21 -0.53 11.67
CA TRP A 323 15.51 -1.76 11.30
C TRP A 323 16.36 -2.69 10.46
N ILE A 324 15.95 -3.96 10.40
CA ILE A 324 16.54 -4.96 9.51
C ILE A 324 15.55 -5.25 8.39
N SER A 325 16.04 -5.23 7.15
CA SER A 325 15.25 -5.51 5.96
C SER A 325 16.02 -6.38 4.96
N SER A 326 15.31 -6.97 4.00
CA SER A 326 15.92 -7.65 2.88
C SER A 326 16.65 -6.67 1.97
N LEU A 327 17.92 -6.91 1.69
CA LEU A 327 18.71 -6.14 0.74
C LEU A 327 18.64 -6.75 -0.67
N VAL A 328 19.03 -8.00 -0.79
CA VAL A 328 18.92 -8.85 -1.99
C VAL A 328 18.67 -10.29 -1.56
N ARG A 329 18.50 -11.23 -2.50
CA ARG A 329 18.12 -12.62 -2.21
C ARG A 329 18.91 -13.27 -1.06
N ASN A 330 20.21 -13.06 -0.99
CA ASN A 330 21.10 -13.73 -0.02
C ASN A 330 21.61 -12.81 1.09
N TYR A 331 21.15 -11.57 1.15
CA TYR A 331 21.60 -10.59 2.12
C TYR A 331 20.41 -9.83 2.72
N ASP A 332 20.45 -9.64 4.02
CA ASP A 332 19.70 -8.64 4.74
C ASP A 332 20.58 -7.40 4.98
N SER A 333 20.00 -6.33 5.44
CA SER A 333 20.70 -5.13 5.89
C SER A 333 20.12 -4.63 7.20
N PHE A 334 21.00 -4.28 8.14
CA PHE A 334 20.62 -3.37 9.21
C PHE A 334 20.72 -1.95 8.67
N ASN A 335 19.68 -1.17 8.87
CA ASN A 335 19.59 0.21 8.42
C ASN A 335 19.38 1.11 9.63
N LEU A 336 20.18 2.16 9.74
CA LEU A 336 19.99 3.27 10.65
C LEU A 336 19.88 4.52 9.80
N VAL A 337 18.73 5.19 9.86
CA VAL A 337 18.46 6.42 9.09
C VAL A 337 18.06 7.51 10.04
N LEU A 338 18.60 8.72 9.83
CA LEU A 338 18.19 9.89 10.60
C LEU A 338 18.15 11.16 9.73
N THR A 339 17.28 12.05 10.13
CA THR A 339 17.21 13.46 9.71
C THR A 339 17.31 14.32 10.96
N SER A 340 18.20 15.29 10.94
CA SER A 340 18.49 16.14 12.09
C SER A 340 18.06 17.59 11.90
N LEU A 341 18.09 18.36 12.98
CA LEU A 341 18.14 19.81 12.89
C LEU A 341 19.38 20.23 12.10
N PRO A 342 19.29 21.26 11.21
CA PRO A 342 20.42 21.72 10.43
C PRO A 342 21.62 22.11 11.30
N GLY A 343 22.80 21.57 10.97
CA GLY A 343 24.04 21.78 11.72
C GLY A 343 24.15 20.97 13.01
N LYS A 344 23.23 20.01 13.25
CA LYS A 344 23.20 19.12 14.41
C LYS A 344 23.34 17.63 14.04
N GLU A 345 23.86 17.36 12.85
CA GLU A 345 23.99 15.99 12.32
C GLU A 345 24.84 15.10 13.20
N ARG A 346 25.94 15.66 13.75
CA ARG A 346 26.86 14.89 14.61
C ARG A 346 26.22 14.53 15.94
N GLU A 347 25.63 15.52 16.60
CA GLU A 347 24.94 15.32 17.87
C GLU A 347 23.75 14.36 17.70
N ALA A 348 22.98 14.53 16.64
CA ALA A 348 21.85 13.68 16.33
C ALA A 348 22.28 12.21 16.03
N LEU A 349 23.36 12.04 15.26
CA LEU A 349 23.92 10.71 14.98
C LEU A 349 24.41 10.04 16.27
N GLN A 350 25.12 10.78 17.14
CA GLN A 350 25.57 10.25 18.42
C GLN A 350 24.40 9.77 19.27
N GLN A 351 23.35 10.58 19.38
CA GLN A 351 22.13 10.24 20.12
C GLN A 351 21.48 8.94 19.63
N VAL A 352 21.35 8.75 18.31
CA VAL A 352 20.75 7.52 17.76
C VAL A 352 21.65 6.31 17.96
N LEU A 353 22.97 6.46 17.76
CA LEU A 353 23.94 5.40 17.99
C LEU A 353 23.91 4.91 19.44
N GLU A 354 23.77 5.81 20.42
CA GLU A 354 23.66 5.47 21.83
C GLU A 354 22.34 4.70 22.13
N GLN A 355 21.22 5.07 21.50
CA GLN A 355 19.96 4.32 21.63
C GLN A 355 20.08 2.90 21.05
N VAL A 356 20.69 2.77 19.87
CA VAL A 356 20.92 1.46 19.24
C VAL A 356 21.86 0.62 20.09
N GLU A 357 22.98 1.22 20.57
CA GLU A 357 23.95 0.53 21.43
C GLU A 357 23.33 0.07 22.74
N TYR A 358 22.48 0.89 23.36
CA TYR A 358 21.76 0.51 24.57
C TYR A 358 20.99 -0.80 24.37
N VAL A 359 20.20 -0.88 23.30
CA VAL A 359 19.44 -2.11 22.98
C VAL A 359 20.35 -3.29 22.68
N HIS A 360 21.45 -3.06 21.95
CA HIS A 360 22.37 -4.13 21.59
C HIS A 360 23.18 -4.66 22.81
N ARG A 361 23.42 -3.80 23.79
CA ARG A 361 24.17 -4.17 25.01
C ARG A 361 23.30 -4.86 26.06
N PHE A 362 22.10 -4.35 26.27
CA PHE A 362 21.23 -4.78 27.36
C PHE A 362 20.04 -5.64 26.90
N GLY A 363 19.79 -5.72 25.59
CA GLY A 363 18.64 -6.41 25.01
C GLY A 363 17.31 -5.68 25.25
N PHE A 364 16.24 -6.42 25.18
CA PHE A 364 14.90 -5.94 25.48
C PHE A 364 14.46 -6.36 26.88
N ALA A 365 13.81 -5.47 27.60
CA ALA A 365 13.19 -5.80 28.87
C ALA A 365 12.04 -6.80 28.67
N ASP A 366 11.86 -7.74 29.59
CA ASP A 366 10.79 -8.75 29.50
C ASP A 366 9.40 -8.08 29.51
N GLU A 367 9.25 -6.96 30.18
CA GLU A 367 8.02 -6.15 30.27
C GLU A 367 7.60 -5.60 28.88
N VAL A 368 8.54 -5.41 27.96
CA VAL A 368 8.30 -4.98 26.58
C VAL A 368 8.10 -6.18 25.65
N LEU A 369 8.91 -7.23 25.85
CA LEU A 369 8.95 -8.39 24.96
C LEU A 369 7.75 -9.33 25.17
N GLN A 370 7.38 -9.64 26.41
CA GLN A 370 6.35 -10.64 26.72
C GLN A 370 4.95 -10.25 26.20
N PRO A 371 4.49 -8.99 26.34
CA PRO A 371 3.22 -8.58 25.73
C PRO A 371 3.19 -8.73 24.21
N LEU A 372 4.29 -8.42 23.53
CA LEU A 372 4.38 -8.59 22.09
C LEU A 372 4.31 -10.06 21.66
N ILE A 373 5.02 -10.94 22.40
CA ILE A 373 4.98 -12.38 22.16
C ILE A 373 3.55 -12.90 22.39
N GLU A 374 2.88 -12.48 23.45
CA GLU A 374 1.53 -12.97 23.74
C GLU A 374 0.49 -12.45 22.74
N ASN A 375 0.54 -11.19 22.34
CA ASN A 375 -0.31 -10.66 21.29
C ASN A 375 -0.12 -11.42 19.97
N TYR A 376 1.13 -11.67 19.58
CA TYR A 376 1.43 -12.47 18.40
C TYR A 376 0.90 -13.90 18.53
N ARG A 377 1.06 -14.51 19.72
CA ARG A 377 0.53 -15.83 20.06
C ARG A 377 -1.00 -15.90 19.92
N GLN A 378 -1.73 -14.90 20.39
CA GLN A 378 -3.19 -14.84 20.27
C GLN A 378 -3.60 -14.73 18.77
N GLY A 379 -2.91 -13.89 18.00
CA GLY A 379 -3.12 -13.81 16.57
C GLY A 379 -2.86 -15.13 15.83
N VAL A 380 -1.80 -15.87 16.22
CA VAL A 380 -1.54 -17.21 15.69
C VAL A 380 -2.68 -18.18 16.03
N LYS A 381 -3.10 -18.22 17.31
CA LYS A 381 -4.18 -19.11 17.76
C LYS A 381 -5.52 -18.81 17.08
N SER A 382 -5.84 -17.55 16.84
CA SER A 382 -7.09 -17.16 16.18
C SER A 382 -7.15 -17.61 14.71
N ASN A 383 -6.01 -17.80 14.07
CA ASN A 383 -5.91 -18.23 12.68
C ASN A 383 -5.77 -19.75 12.50
N MET A 384 -5.59 -20.52 13.60
CA MET A 384 -5.51 -21.98 13.51
C MET A 384 -6.85 -22.60 13.10
N GLY A 385 -6.79 -23.57 12.21
CA GLY A 385 -7.98 -24.24 11.65
C GLY A 385 -8.74 -23.42 10.61
N GLN A 386 -8.21 -22.28 10.19
CA GLN A 386 -8.82 -21.41 9.17
C GLN A 386 -8.09 -21.49 7.81
N GLU A 387 -7.30 -22.51 7.59
CA GLU A 387 -6.45 -22.63 6.39
C GLU A 387 -7.22 -22.48 5.07
N GLU A 388 -8.44 -23.01 4.97
CA GLU A 388 -9.26 -22.92 3.75
C GLU A 388 -9.74 -21.50 3.42
N SER A 389 -9.89 -20.65 4.43
CA SER A 389 -10.33 -19.25 4.29
C SER A 389 -9.17 -18.26 4.20
N MET A 390 -7.93 -18.72 4.29
CA MET A 390 -6.75 -17.85 4.19
C MET A 390 -6.61 -17.26 2.78
N PRO A 391 -6.24 -15.97 2.66
CA PRO A 391 -5.96 -15.33 1.38
C PRO A 391 -4.88 -16.06 0.57
N ASN A 392 -5.01 -16.04 -0.74
CA ASN A 392 -4.08 -16.74 -1.66
C ASN A 392 -2.62 -16.28 -1.52
N ASP A 393 -2.37 -15.01 -1.15
CA ASP A 393 -1.02 -14.47 -0.97
C ASP A 393 -0.21 -15.16 0.16
N VAL A 394 -0.89 -15.72 1.17
CA VAL A 394 -0.26 -16.52 2.23
C VAL A 394 0.38 -17.77 1.64
N PHE A 395 -0.32 -18.47 0.78
CA PHE A 395 0.18 -19.68 0.11
C PHE A 395 1.20 -19.34 -0.97
N LEU A 396 0.97 -18.26 -1.71
CA LEU A 396 1.89 -17.78 -2.74
C LEU A 396 3.31 -17.61 -2.18
N ARG A 397 3.43 -16.96 -1.02
CA ARG A 397 4.73 -16.77 -0.36
C ARG A 397 5.40 -18.09 0.01
N ILE A 398 4.65 -19.05 0.55
CA ILE A 398 5.18 -20.38 0.91
C ILE A 398 5.75 -21.07 -0.33
N TYR A 399 5.02 -21.06 -1.44
CA TYR A 399 5.42 -21.77 -2.66
C TYR A 399 6.55 -21.06 -3.41
N GLN A 400 6.53 -19.74 -3.47
CA GLN A 400 7.63 -18.94 -4.03
C GLN A 400 8.92 -19.15 -3.22
N ASP A 401 8.84 -19.08 -1.90
CA ASP A 401 9.99 -19.32 -1.02
C ASP A 401 10.55 -20.73 -1.14
N ASN A 402 9.68 -21.73 -1.31
CA ASN A 402 10.13 -23.09 -1.57
C ASN A 402 10.88 -23.18 -2.91
N PHE A 403 10.29 -22.66 -3.98
CA PHE A 403 10.88 -22.75 -5.32
C PHE A 403 12.15 -21.92 -5.44
N LEU A 404 12.17 -20.67 -4.96
CA LEU A 404 13.27 -19.72 -5.15
C LEU A 404 14.38 -19.90 -4.12
N LEU A 405 14.06 -20.28 -2.89
CA LEU A 405 14.98 -20.30 -1.75
C LEU A 405 15.21 -21.70 -1.17
N GLY A 406 14.44 -22.72 -1.61
CA GLY A 406 14.53 -24.09 -1.07
C GLY A 406 13.95 -24.23 0.33
N ARG A 407 13.09 -23.29 0.78
CA ARG A 407 12.44 -23.37 2.10
C ARG A 407 11.43 -24.52 2.16
N PRO A 408 11.14 -25.09 3.35
CA PRO A 408 10.18 -26.18 3.48
C PRO A 408 8.77 -25.79 3.02
N VAL A 409 8.09 -26.68 2.29
CA VAL A 409 6.65 -26.56 2.06
C VAL A 409 5.91 -27.08 3.31
N CYS A 410 5.04 -26.26 3.86
CA CYS A 410 4.21 -26.61 5.01
C CYS A 410 2.76 -26.16 4.79
N THR A 411 1.83 -26.79 5.50
CA THR A 411 0.47 -26.24 5.63
C THR A 411 0.50 -24.99 6.50
N VAL A 412 -0.55 -24.19 6.43
CA VAL A 412 -0.68 -23.01 7.31
C VAL A 412 -0.72 -23.44 8.76
N ASP A 413 -1.48 -24.49 9.08
CA ASP A 413 -1.59 -25.00 10.45
C ASP A 413 -0.24 -25.57 10.96
N GLU A 414 0.54 -26.27 10.12
CA GLU A 414 1.90 -26.70 10.48
C GLU A 414 2.80 -25.48 10.77
N LYS A 415 2.69 -24.42 9.96
CA LYS A 415 3.44 -23.18 10.16
C LYS A 415 3.03 -22.47 11.46
N LEU A 416 1.72 -22.36 11.72
CA LEU A 416 1.19 -21.75 12.93
C LEU A 416 1.59 -22.54 14.19
N ALA A 417 1.51 -23.88 14.15
CA ALA A 417 1.95 -24.74 15.26
C ALA A 417 3.46 -24.61 15.52
N ALA A 418 4.29 -24.60 14.48
CA ALA A 418 5.73 -24.38 14.60
C ALA A 418 6.03 -22.96 15.14
N THR A 419 5.23 -21.96 14.72
CA THR A 419 5.35 -20.59 15.23
C THR A 419 5.10 -20.54 16.75
N LEU A 420 4.06 -21.22 17.26
CA LEU A 420 3.80 -21.30 18.70
C LEU A 420 4.98 -21.93 19.45
N SER A 421 5.54 -23.02 18.92
CA SER A 421 6.72 -23.68 19.50
C SER A 421 7.94 -22.76 19.55
N VAL A 422 8.16 -21.97 18.49
CA VAL A 422 9.27 -21.00 18.46
C VAL A 422 9.03 -19.88 19.48
N LEU A 423 7.81 -19.34 19.56
CA LEU A 423 7.44 -18.28 20.53
C LEU A 423 7.71 -18.73 21.98
N ASP A 424 7.46 -20.01 22.31
CA ASP A 424 7.74 -20.57 23.64
C ASP A 424 9.24 -20.60 23.98
N SER A 425 10.11 -20.57 22.96
CA SER A 425 11.57 -20.59 23.11
C SER A 425 12.23 -19.20 23.08
N LEU A 426 11.47 -18.14 22.74
CA LEU A 426 12.02 -16.78 22.67
C LEU A 426 12.14 -16.15 24.06
N SER A 427 13.24 -15.46 24.27
CA SER A 427 13.57 -14.73 25.50
C SER A 427 14.43 -13.53 25.18
N ALA A 428 14.54 -12.58 26.10
CA ALA A 428 15.44 -11.43 25.96
C ALA A 428 16.88 -11.85 25.57
N LYS A 429 17.35 -12.97 26.14
CA LYS A 429 18.65 -13.53 25.78
C LYS A 429 18.74 -13.99 24.32
N SER A 430 17.68 -14.55 23.76
CA SER A 430 17.64 -14.98 22.34
C SER A 430 17.90 -13.78 21.41
N PHE A 431 17.33 -12.63 21.71
CA PHE A 431 17.55 -11.40 20.94
C PHE A 431 18.96 -10.86 21.12
N GLN A 432 19.47 -10.84 22.35
CA GLN A 432 20.83 -10.37 22.62
C GLN A 432 21.88 -11.21 21.90
N ASP A 433 21.75 -12.54 21.94
CA ASP A 433 22.67 -13.46 21.25
C ASP A 433 22.59 -13.25 19.71
N TRP A 434 21.38 -13.08 19.16
CA TRP A 434 21.18 -12.86 17.75
C TRP A 434 21.75 -11.53 17.27
N ILE A 435 21.50 -10.42 17.97
CA ILE A 435 22.03 -9.09 17.66
C ILE A 435 23.57 -9.12 17.73
N THR A 436 24.12 -9.72 18.77
CA THR A 436 25.58 -9.82 18.95
C THR A 436 26.26 -10.55 17.79
N GLY A 437 25.56 -11.47 17.13
CA GLY A 437 26.09 -12.26 16.02
C GLY A 437 26.39 -11.46 14.76
N TRP A 438 25.72 -10.32 14.52
CA TRP A 438 25.90 -9.55 13.29
C TRP A 438 26.31 -8.07 13.50
N TYR A 439 26.13 -7.50 14.69
CA TYR A 439 26.38 -6.07 14.92
C TYR A 439 27.84 -5.70 15.12
N LYS A 440 28.66 -6.60 15.66
CA LYS A 440 30.04 -6.33 15.99
C LYS A 440 30.92 -6.09 14.76
N GLY A 441 31.86 -5.15 14.89
CA GLY A 441 32.87 -4.84 13.87
C GLY A 441 32.42 -3.75 12.88
N LEU A 442 33.43 -3.20 12.20
CA LEU A 442 33.24 -2.15 11.16
C LEU A 442 33.16 -2.72 9.74
N ASP A 443 33.31 -4.01 9.58
CA ASP A 443 33.16 -4.72 8.31
C ASP A 443 31.74 -4.59 7.76
N ASN A 444 31.64 -4.55 6.44
CA ASN A 444 30.36 -4.49 5.70
C ASN A 444 29.44 -3.29 6.00
N TRP A 445 29.97 -2.23 6.62
CA TRP A 445 29.25 -0.97 6.74
C TRP A 445 29.36 -0.12 5.48
N VAL A 446 28.28 0.63 5.22
CA VAL A 446 28.14 1.63 4.17
C VAL A 446 27.53 2.88 4.77
N PHE A 447 28.20 4.01 4.65
CA PHE A 447 27.76 5.31 5.16
C PHE A 447 27.33 6.19 4.01
N LEU A 448 26.06 6.57 3.96
CA LEU A 448 25.44 7.33 2.90
C LEU A 448 24.94 8.67 3.44
N MET A 449 25.55 9.74 2.96
CA MET A 449 25.18 11.11 3.29
C MET A 449 24.33 11.67 2.16
N GLN A 450 23.07 11.93 2.40
CA GLN A 450 22.14 12.41 1.39
C GLN A 450 21.83 13.88 1.61
N GLY A 451 21.95 14.68 0.55
CA GLY A 451 21.68 16.11 0.66
C GLY A 451 21.48 16.81 -0.69
N ASN A 452 21.04 18.06 -0.63
CA ASN A 452 20.77 18.86 -1.83
C ASN A 452 21.86 19.89 -2.13
N ASP A 453 22.93 19.92 -1.35
CA ASP A 453 24.04 20.85 -1.51
C ASP A 453 25.38 20.14 -1.32
N SER A 454 26.23 20.15 -2.35
CA SER A 454 27.54 19.52 -2.32
C SER A 454 28.51 20.18 -1.33
N THR A 455 28.26 21.45 -0.96
CA THR A 455 29.09 22.21 -0.01
C THR A 455 28.73 21.93 1.45
N TYR A 456 27.63 21.17 1.68
CA TYR A 456 27.21 20.82 3.03
C TYR A 456 28.23 19.94 3.75
N LEU A 457 28.52 20.25 5.01
CA LEU A 457 29.54 19.58 5.80
C LEU A 457 28.96 18.43 6.62
N PHE A 458 28.71 17.31 5.96
CA PHE A 458 28.39 16.05 6.63
C PHE A 458 29.59 15.53 7.45
N PRO A 459 29.34 14.72 8.51
CA PRO A 459 30.42 13.97 9.15
C PRO A 459 31.11 13.07 8.11
N ASP A 460 32.44 12.99 8.17
CA ASP A 460 33.19 12.12 7.28
C ASP A 460 33.25 10.67 7.82
N ALA A 461 33.85 9.77 7.03
CA ALA A 461 33.91 8.35 7.40
C ALA A 461 34.63 8.11 8.73
N GLN A 462 35.74 8.83 8.98
CA GLN A 462 36.53 8.65 10.19
C GLN A 462 35.79 9.19 11.43
N GLU A 463 35.08 10.30 11.27
CA GLU A 463 34.21 10.83 12.32
C GLU A 463 33.10 9.84 12.70
N ILE A 464 32.43 9.24 11.70
CA ILE A 464 31.35 8.26 11.92
C ILE A 464 31.91 6.99 12.58
N GLU A 465 33.02 6.45 12.07
CA GLU A 465 33.70 5.31 12.71
C GLU A 465 34.06 5.58 14.16
N LYS A 466 34.59 6.78 14.43
CA LYS A 466 34.91 7.17 15.82
C LYS A 466 33.63 7.22 16.66
N MET A 467 32.55 7.79 16.17
CA MET A 467 31.27 7.87 16.89
C MET A 467 30.70 6.48 17.19
N ILE A 468 30.79 5.54 16.24
CA ILE A 468 30.39 4.13 16.45
C ILE A 468 31.27 3.48 17.55
N ARG A 469 32.58 3.67 17.50
CA ARG A 469 33.49 3.15 18.54
C ARG A 469 33.25 3.78 19.91
N ASP A 470 33.01 5.09 19.91
CA ASP A 470 32.74 5.82 21.17
C ASP A 470 31.41 5.37 21.78
N SER A 471 30.36 5.12 20.98
CA SER A 471 29.10 4.56 21.50
C SER A 471 29.26 3.19 22.14
N HIS A 472 30.13 2.34 21.58
CA HIS A 472 30.45 1.03 22.16
C HIS A 472 31.21 1.13 23.53
N SER A 473 31.83 2.28 23.82
CA SER A 473 32.63 2.50 25.03
C SER A 473 31.95 3.39 26.09
N VAL A 474 30.81 3.98 25.74
CA VAL A 474 30.04 4.79 26.72
C VAL A 474 29.62 3.94 27.91
N ASP A 475 29.84 4.46 29.11
CA ASP A 475 29.33 3.87 30.33
C ASP A 475 27.83 4.11 30.41
N MET A 476 27.03 3.05 30.19
CA MET A 476 25.58 3.10 30.17
C MET A 476 25.05 2.34 31.37
N GLU A 477 24.20 2.97 32.14
CA GLU A 477 23.46 2.28 33.19
C GLU A 477 22.37 1.41 32.58
N LYS A 478 22.18 0.20 33.14
CA LYS A 478 21.12 -0.72 32.68
C LYS A 478 19.72 -0.19 32.98
N GLU A 479 19.58 0.64 34.00
CA GLU A 479 18.29 1.17 34.42
C GLU A 479 17.91 2.38 33.56
N ARG A 480 16.95 2.19 32.66
CA ARG A 480 16.18 3.33 32.17
C ARG A 480 15.34 3.91 33.34
N PRO A 481 15.09 5.24 33.36
CA PRO A 481 14.15 5.80 34.31
C PRO A 481 12.89 4.91 34.36
N GLN A 482 12.54 4.43 35.56
CA GLN A 482 11.38 3.53 35.71
C GLN A 482 10.17 4.17 35.04
N GLU A 483 9.63 3.45 34.08
CA GLU A 483 8.32 3.75 33.51
C GLU A 483 7.36 3.88 34.70
N GLN A 484 6.58 4.96 34.78
CA GLN A 484 5.48 5.05 35.71
C GLN A 484 4.54 3.88 35.40
N MET A 485 4.72 2.77 36.11
CA MET A 485 3.83 1.63 35.98
C MET A 485 2.44 2.08 36.44
N VAL A 486 1.48 1.89 35.54
CA VAL A 486 0.07 2.00 35.89
C VAL A 486 -0.17 0.94 36.96
N GLU A 487 -0.75 1.31 38.09
CA GLU A 487 -1.15 0.33 39.11
C GLU A 487 -2.01 -0.75 38.48
N GLU A 488 -1.73 -2.02 38.80
CA GLU A 488 -2.36 -3.20 38.19
C GLU A 488 -3.90 -3.20 38.26
N ASN A 489 -4.48 -2.35 39.11
CA ASN A 489 -5.92 -2.15 39.29
C ASN A 489 -6.41 -0.73 38.95
N ALA A 490 -5.65 0.04 38.15
CA ALA A 490 -6.07 1.37 37.79
C ALA A 490 -7.27 1.31 36.85
N GLU A 491 -8.34 2.02 37.20
CA GLU A 491 -9.51 2.19 36.34
C GLU A 491 -9.28 3.34 35.37
N LEU A 492 -9.66 3.16 34.10
CA LEU A 492 -9.58 4.20 33.06
C LEU A 492 -10.43 5.43 33.46
N ILE A 493 -11.58 5.20 34.06
CA ILE A 493 -12.50 6.21 34.57
C ILE A 493 -12.69 5.98 36.08
N ASP A 494 -12.20 6.91 36.89
CA ASP A 494 -12.24 6.90 38.37
C ASP A 494 -13.24 7.93 38.96
N PHE A 495 -14.21 8.35 38.15
CA PHE A 495 -15.26 9.29 38.56
C PHE A 495 -16.63 8.81 38.11
N GLU A 496 -17.69 9.29 38.77
CA GLU A 496 -19.07 8.93 38.47
C GLU A 496 -19.55 9.61 37.20
N ILE A 497 -20.05 8.82 36.22
CA ILE A 497 -20.72 9.30 35.02
C ILE A 497 -22.21 9.31 35.28
N LYS A 498 -22.85 10.46 35.06
CA LYS A 498 -24.32 10.60 35.13
C LYS A 498 -24.93 10.12 33.81
N PRO A 499 -25.61 8.96 33.79
CA PRO A 499 -26.21 8.45 32.57
C PRO A 499 -27.33 9.35 32.09
N GLY A 500 -27.50 9.44 30.76
CA GLY A 500 -28.67 10.04 30.15
C GLY A 500 -29.87 9.06 30.15
N ARG A 501 -30.84 9.36 29.29
CA ARG A 501 -32.01 8.49 29.09
C ARG A 501 -32.48 8.57 27.62
N ILE A 502 -33.03 7.46 27.13
CA ILE A 502 -33.72 7.43 25.84
C ILE A 502 -35.10 8.05 26.04
N VAL A 503 -35.38 9.10 25.32
CA VAL A 503 -36.69 9.82 25.35
C VAL A 503 -37.62 9.37 24.25
N LYS A 504 -37.10 8.77 23.17
CA LYS A 504 -37.90 8.23 22.07
C LYS A 504 -37.19 7.04 21.40
N GLU A 505 -37.95 6.01 21.12
CA GLU A 505 -37.53 4.82 20.38
C GLU A 505 -38.42 4.60 19.15
N ARG A 506 -37.83 4.15 18.04
CA ARG A 506 -38.52 3.81 16.82
C ARG A 506 -37.89 2.64 16.10
N LYS A 507 -38.69 1.63 15.70
CA LYS A 507 -38.23 0.54 14.86
C LYS A 507 -38.21 0.94 13.37
N ILE A 508 -37.13 0.65 12.69
CA ILE A 508 -36.94 0.85 11.26
C ILE A 508 -37.10 -0.49 10.56
N LYS A 509 -38.35 -0.86 10.26
CA LYS A 509 -38.68 -2.20 9.70
C LYS A 509 -37.92 -2.51 8.40
N ALA A 510 -37.67 -1.49 7.55
CA ALA A 510 -36.99 -1.65 6.27
C ALA A 510 -35.52 -2.15 6.39
N LEU A 511 -34.87 -1.86 7.52
CA LEU A 511 -33.47 -2.24 7.78
C LEU A 511 -33.33 -3.23 8.94
N ASP A 512 -34.46 -3.61 9.56
CA ASP A 512 -34.45 -4.36 10.82
C ASP A 512 -33.50 -3.71 11.83
N ALA A 513 -33.70 -2.41 12.07
CA ALA A 513 -32.87 -1.54 12.90
C ALA A 513 -33.72 -0.72 13.85
N GLU A 514 -33.10 -0.06 14.81
CA GLU A 514 -33.76 0.83 15.77
C GLU A 514 -33.16 2.23 15.71
N GLU A 515 -33.96 3.23 16.03
CA GLU A 515 -33.54 4.60 16.25
C GLU A 515 -33.90 5.01 17.67
N TRP A 516 -32.89 5.48 18.40
CA TRP A 516 -33.02 6.00 19.77
C TRP A 516 -32.67 7.49 19.78
N ILE A 517 -33.50 8.28 20.45
CA ILE A 517 -33.23 9.71 20.71
C ILE A 517 -33.00 9.86 22.20
N LEU A 518 -31.85 10.43 22.58
CA LEU A 518 -31.49 10.64 23.97
C LEU A 518 -31.90 12.05 24.44
N ASP A 519 -31.99 12.25 25.76
CA ASP A 519 -32.38 13.54 26.35
C ASP A 519 -31.35 14.66 26.16
N ASN A 520 -30.07 14.33 25.89
CA ASN A 520 -29.06 15.28 25.45
C ASN A 520 -29.16 15.63 23.95
N GLY A 521 -30.14 15.10 23.24
CA GLY A 521 -30.39 15.35 21.82
C GLY A 521 -29.66 14.43 20.84
N ALA A 522 -28.74 13.58 21.31
CA ALA A 522 -28.05 12.61 20.47
C ALA A 522 -29.06 11.66 19.83
N ARG A 523 -28.79 11.33 18.57
CA ARG A 523 -29.62 10.45 17.77
C ARG A 523 -28.81 9.21 17.39
N VAL A 524 -29.25 8.01 17.79
CA VAL A 524 -28.51 6.76 17.62
C VAL A 524 -29.32 5.78 16.78
N PHE A 525 -28.74 5.31 15.70
CA PHE A 525 -29.22 4.18 14.91
C PHE A 525 -28.48 2.94 15.36
N TYR A 526 -29.21 1.91 15.76
CA TYR A 526 -28.66 0.61 16.16
C TYR A 526 -29.05 -0.48 15.18
N LYS A 527 -28.08 -1.30 14.76
CA LYS A 527 -28.26 -2.47 13.92
C LYS A 527 -27.37 -3.60 14.39
N TYR A 528 -27.96 -4.71 14.79
CA TYR A 528 -27.23 -5.94 15.02
C TYR A 528 -26.83 -6.60 13.69
N THR A 529 -25.61 -7.05 13.57
CA THR A 529 -25.12 -7.91 12.49
C THR A 529 -23.95 -8.77 13.01
N ASP A 530 -23.90 -10.02 12.55
CA ASP A 530 -22.82 -10.98 12.80
C ASP A 530 -21.92 -11.18 11.56
N GLY A 531 -22.05 -10.31 10.56
CA GLY A 531 -21.24 -10.36 9.34
C GLY A 531 -19.74 -10.20 9.61
N ASP A 532 -19.40 -9.33 10.58
CA ASP A 532 -18.06 -9.21 11.14
C ASP A 532 -18.08 -9.72 12.58
N LYS A 533 -18.13 -11.04 12.73
CA LYS A 533 -18.35 -11.72 14.02
C LYS A 533 -17.39 -11.24 15.11
N GLY A 534 -17.95 -10.91 16.26
CA GLY A 534 -17.19 -10.45 17.42
C GLY A 534 -16.70 -9.00 17.35
N MET A 535 -17.11 -8.23 16.32
CA MET A 535 -16.71 -6.83 16.11
C MET A 535 -17.93 -5.90 16.09
N PHE A 536 -17.71 -4.65 16.46
CA PHE A 536 -18.69 -3.57 16.26
C PHE A 536 -18.02 -2.26 15.88
N ASN A 537 -18.81 -1.36 15.30
CA ASN A 537 -18.42 0.03 15.02
C ASN A 537 -19.52 0.99 15.51
N MET A 538 -19.11 2.09 16.13
CA MET A 538 -19.96 3.24 16.41
C MET A 538 -19.40 4.45 15.65
N LEU A 539 -20.03 4.82 14.54
CA LEU A 539 -19.69 6.01 13.77
C LEU A 539 -20.62 7.15 14.15
N ALA A 540 -20.09 8.24 14.65
CA ALA A 540 -20.79 9.47 14.93
C ALA A 540 -20.42 10.54 13.89
N GLY A 541 -21.39 11.21 13.29
CA GLY A 541 -21.17 12.26 12.30
C GLY A 541 -22.03 13.48 12.56
N SER A 542 -21.44 14.67 12.34
CA SER A 542 -22.10 15.96 12.46
C SER A 542 -21.78 16.83 11.23
N PRO A 543 -22.73 17.69 10.75
CA PRO A 543 -22.47 18.62 9.67
C PRO A 543 -21.78 19.89 10.19
N GLY A 544 -20.94 20.53 9.37
CA GLY A 544 -20.24 21.77 9.69
C GLY A 544 -18.81 21.73 9.24
N GLY A 545 -18.00 20.96 9.91
CA GLY A 545 -16.58 20.76 9.61
C GLY A 545 -15.81 22.07 9.61
N ARG A 546 -14.84 22.15 8.72
CA ARG A 546 -14.01 23.36 8.52
C ARG A 546 -14.78 24.46 7.81
N SER A 547 -15.89 24.14 7.12
CA SER A 547 -16.65 25.09 6.31
C SER A 547 -17.26 26.21 7.12
N VAL A 548 -17.55 25.97 8.40
CA VAL A 548 -18.13 26.96 9.32
C VAL A 548 -17.09 27.78 10.07
N LEU A 549 -15.82 27.40 9.99
CA LEU A 549 -14.72 28.14 10.61
C LEU A 549 -14.36 29.37 9.77
N LYS A 550 -13.81 30.40 10.40
CA LYS A 550 -13.24 31.53 9.68
C LYS A 550 -11.96 31.12 8.96
N ALA A 551 -11.59 31.85 7.91
CA ALA A 551 -10.37 31.56 7.14
C ALA A 551 -9.10 31.60 8.02
N GLU A 552 -9.03 32.53 8.97
CA GLU A 552 -7.92 32.69 9.91
C GLU A 552 -7.75 31.53 10.91
N ASP A 553 -8.82 30.76 11.14
CA ASP A 553 -8.84 29.63 12.06
C ASP A 553 -8.36 28.31 11.42
N LEU A 554 -8.30 28.25 10.09
CA LEU A 554 -7.96 27.00 9.36
C LEU A 554 -6.57 26.44 9.69
N PRO A 555 -5.52 27.28 9.89
CA PRO A 555 -4.25 26.74 10.37
C PRO A 555 -4.36 26.02 11.71
N SER A 556 -5.13 26.57 12.67
CA SER A 556 -5.34 25.94 13.98
C SER A 556 -6.20 24.67 13.88
N ALA A 557 -7.15 24.61 12.94
CA ALA A 557 -7.92 23.40 12.65
C ALA A 557 -7.04 22.30 12.05
N ASP A 558 -6.05 22.64 11.22
CA ASP A 558 -5.08 21.67 10.70
C ASP A 558 -4.14 21.15 11.79
N ALA A 559 -3.71 22.03 12.72
CA ALA A 559 -2.96 21.61 13.90
C ALA A 559 -3.76 20.65 14.77
N LEU A 560 -5.06 20.91 14.96
CA LEU A 560 -5.97 20.03 15.68
C LEU A 560 -6.04 18.65 15.00
N SER A 561 -6.26 18.61 13.69
CA SER A 561 -6.34 17.35 12.93
C SER A 561 -5.03 16.54 13.00
N ALA A 562 -3.88 17.21 13.02
CA ALA A 562 -2.58 16.56 13.12
C ALA A 562 -2.26 16.02 14.52
N LEU A 563 -2.85 16.61 15.56
CA LEU A 563 -2.55 16.33 16.96
C LEU A 563 -3.70 15.65 17.71
N PHE A 564 -4.75 15.20 17.01
CA PHE A 564 -5.83 14.44 17.63
C PHE A 564 -5.29 13.30 18.46
N LEU A 565 -5.74 13.23 19.71
CA LEU A 565 -5.43 12.20 20.70
C LEU A 565 -3.93 12.04 21.05
N GLN A 566 -3.01 12.72 20.39
CA GLN A 566 -1.57 12.57 20.68
C GLN A 566 -1.19 13.08 22.08
N GLY A 567 -1.96 13.97 22.67
CA GLY A 567 -1.77 14.41 24.04
C GLY A 567 -2.25 13.40 25.10
N GLY A 568 -3.01 12.39 24.70
CA GLY A 568 -3.65 11.44 25.60
C GLY A 568 -5.09 11.80 25.96
N LEU A 569 -5.62 11.16 27.00
CA LEU A 569 -7.00 11.34 27.48
C LEU A 569 -7.03 11.48 29.02
N TYR A 570 -7.86 12.37 29.50
CA TYR A 570 -8.06 12.61 30.95
C TYR A 570 -6.74 12.93 31.65
N LYS A 571 -6.31 12.11 32.60
CA LYS A 571 -5.04 12.24 33.33
C LYS A 571 -3.88 11.43 32.66
N TYR A 572 -4.19 10.64 31.64
CA TYR A 572 -3.26 9.70 31.03
C TYR A 572 -2.69 10.24 29.70
N ASP A 573 -1.39 10.19 29.55
CA ASP A 573 -0.74 10.38 28.26
C ASP A 573 -0.93 9.13 27.34
N MET A 574 -0.51 9.22 26.09
CA MET A 574 -0.68 8.13 25.13
C MET A 574 0.05 6.85 25.54
N ARG A 575 1.18 6.97 26.18
CA ARG A 575 1.95 5.84 26.69
C ARG A 575 1.19 5.09 27.77
N THR A 576 0.70 5.83 28.77
CA THR A 576 -0.12 5.28 29.84
C THR A 576 -1.42 4.66 29.32
N LEU A 577 -2.07 5.30 28.34
CA LEU A 577 -3.24 4.72 27.66
C LEU A 577 -2.91 3.41 26.95
N GLY A 578 -1.71 3.31 26.38
CA GLY A 578 -1.24 2.07 25.71
C GLY A 578 -1.23 0.86 26.66
N PHE A 579 -0.99 1.05 27.98
CA PHE A 579 -1.09 -0.04 28.96
C PHE A 579 -2.52 -0.53 29.20
N PHE A 580 -3.50 0.39 29.20
CA PHE A 580 -4.91 0.01 29.28
C PHE A 580 -5.41 -0.72 28.06
N LEU A 581 -4.81 -0.47 26.89
CA LEU A 581 -5.26 -0.95 25.60
C LEU A 581 -4.51 -2.17 25.09
N LYS A 582 -3.39 -2.54 25.72
CA LYS A 582 -2.46 -3.56 25.20
C LYS A 582 -3.08 -4.93 24.90
N ASP A 583 -4.11 -5.32 25.68
CA ASP A 583 -4.78 -6.62 25.58
C ASP A 583 -6.20 -6.50 24.99
N HIS A 584 -6.56 -5.33 24.45
CA HIS A 584 -7.88 -5.00 23.94
C HIS A 584 -7.84 -4.58 22.48
N THR A 585 -8.90 -4.92 21.77
CA THR A 585 -9.09 -4.50 20.37
C THR A 585 -10.07 -3.34 20.34
N VAL A 586 -9.54 -2.12 20.49
CA VAL A 586 -10.34 -0.88 20.46
C VAL A 586 -9.52 0.22 19.77
N ASP A 587 -10.17 0.94 18.87
CA ASP A 587 -9.61 2.11 18.19
C ASP A 587 -10.62 3.26 18.18
N VAL A 588 -10.17 4.49 18.45
CA VAL A 588 -10.97 5.70 18.41
C VAL A 588 -10.31 6.72 17.50
N ASN A 589 -11.01 7.08 16.43
CA ASN A 589 -10.54 8.04 15.45
C ASN A 589 -11.46 9.26 15.34
N LEU A 590 -10.86 10.43 15.21
CA LEU A 590 -11.55 11.69 14.94
C LEU A 590 -11.18 12.20 13.55
N SER A 591 -12.16 12.79 12.87
CA SER A 591 -11.93 13.48 11.60
C SER A 591 -12.62 14.84 11.59
N LEU A 592 -11.93 15.85 11.05
CA LEU A 592 -12.45 17.18 10.79
C LEU A 592 -12.29 17.50 9.30
N GLU A 593 -13.32 17.18 8.54
CA GLU A 593 -13.38 17.36 7.11
C GLU A 593 -13.86 18.78 6.74
N GLU A 594 -13.90 19.10 5.44
CA GLU A 594 -14.35 20.42 5.01
C GLU A 594 -15.80 20.70 5.45
N ARG A 595 -16.70 19.71 5.37
CA ARG A 595 -18.14 19.93 5.60
C ARG A 595 -18.76 19.08 6.72
N SER A 596 -17.94 18.31 7.41
CA SER A 596 -18.37 17.43 8.52
C SER A 596 -17.26 17.18 9.49
N GLU A 597 -17.62 16.79 10.69
CA GLU A 597 -16.76 16.15 11.67
C GLU A 597 -17.32 14.78 12.02
N SER A 598 -16.42 13.86 12.39
CA SER A 598 -16.80 12.51 12.77
C SER A 598 -15.95 11.93 13.87
N ILE A 599 -16.54 11.00 14.60
CA ILE A 599 -15.88 10.16 15.61
C ILE A 599 -16.21 8.71 15.24
N SER A 600 -15.19 7.90 15.04
CA SER A 600 -15.32 6.46 14.78
C SER A 600 -14.73 5.67 15.93
N VAL A 601 -15.48 4.71 16.46
CA VAL A 601 -15.05 3.77 17.48
C VAL A 601 -15.22 2.38 16.95
N VAL A 602 -14.12 1.66 16.77
CA VAL A 602 -14.12 0.26 16.32
C VAL A 602 -13.60 -0.60 17.46
N GLY A 603 -14.24 -1.73 17.74
CA GLY A 603 -13.76 -2.59 18.80
C GLY A 603 -14.29 -4.02 18.73
N ALA A 604 -13.60 -4.91 19.45
CA ALA A 604 -14.15 -6.22 19.73
C ALA A 604 -15.38 -6.11 20.66
N SER A 605 -16.38 -6.93 20.43
CA SER A 605 -17.63 -6.90 21.21
C SER A 605 -17.41 -7.20 22.70
N VAL A 606 -16.36 -7.93 23.04
CA VAL A 606 -15.95 -8.21 24.42
C VAL A 606 -15.40 -6.94 25.11
N ASP A 607 -14.84 -6.01 24.33
CA ASP A 607 -14.24 -4.76 24.80
C ASP A 607 -15.21 -3.56 24.70
N ALA A 608 -16.49 -3.80 24.45
CA ALA A 608 -17.46 -2.75 24.20
C ALA A 608 -17.53 -1.69 25.33
N GLU A 609 -17.43 -2.08 26.60
CA GLU A 609 -17.42 -1.15 27.73
C GLU A 609 -16.22 -0.20 27.65
N LEU A 610 -15.02 -0.75 27.41
CA LEU A 610 -13.78 0.02 27.26
C LEU A 610 -13.86 0.98 26.05
N ALA A 611 -14.40 0.52 24.95
CA ALA A 611 -14.58 1.33 23.75
C ALA A 611 -15.47 2.56 23.98
N PHE A 612 -16.58 2.37 24.73
CA PHE A 612 -17.47 3.47 25.10
C PHE A 612 -16.87 4.39 26.17
N GLN A 613 -16.02 3.87 27.06
CA GLN A 613 -15.24 4.69 28.00
C GLN A 613 -14.27 5.61 27.26
N LEU A 614 -13.51 5.05 26.29
CA LEU A 614 -12.59 5.82 25.45
C LEU A 614 -13.32 6.88 24.63
N PHE A 615 -14.46 6.53 24.03
CA PHE A 615 -15.32 7.51 23.34
C PHE A 615 -15.69 8.67 24.26
N TYR A 616 -16.20 8.36 25.46
CA TYR A 616 -16.62 9.39 26.42
C TYR A 616 -15.46 10.30 26.82
N LEU A 617 -14.29 9.71 27.14
CA LEU A 617 -13.10 10.48 27.50
C LEU A 617 -12.59 11.31 26.32
N THR A 618 -12.64 10.78 25.12
CA THR A 618 -12.25 11.51 23.90
C THR A 618 -13.10 12.76 23.73
N VAL A 619 -14.39 12.67 23.95
CA VAL A 619 -15.30 13.84 23.76
C VAL A 619 -15.21 14.79 24.95
N GLU A 620 -15.32 14.30 26.18
CA GLU A 620 -15.49 15.12 27.39
C GLU A 620 -14.19 15.51 28.08
N ARG A 621 -13.13 14.68 27.96
CA ARG A 621 -11.88 14.84 28.69
C ARG A 621 -10.64 14.69 27.80
N PRO A 622 -10.60 15.32 26.61
CA PRO A 622 -9.38 15.29 25.79
C PRO A 622 -8.23 15.97 26.55
N ARG A 623 -7.04 15.42 26.37
CA ARG A 623 -5.82 16.03 26.90
C ARG A 623 -5.04 16.69 25.76
N PHE A 624 -4.72 17.95 25.92
CA PHE A 624 -3.89 18.70 24.99
C PHE A 624 -2.52 18.97 25.59
N ASP A 625 -1.47 18.72 24.82
CA ASP A 625 -0.09 18.92 25.25
C ASP A 625 0.55 20.09 24.48
N SER A 626 0.90 21.14 25.21
CA SER A 626 1.51 22.35 24.60
C SER A 626 2.95 22.10 24.14
N VAL A 627 3.67 21.14 24.70
CA VAL A 627 5.03 20.80 24.29
C VAL A 627 4.97 20.12 22.90
N LEU A 628 4.09 19.14 22.74
CA LEU A 628 3.84 18.49 21.44
C LEU A 628 3.38 19.51 20.39
N TYR A 629 2.46 20.39 20.75
CA TYR A 629 2.00 21.46 19.84
C TYR A 629 3.14 22.38 19.41
N ASN A 630 3.90 22.92 20.35
CA ASN A 630 5.01 23.84 20.04
C ASN A 630 6.05 23.17 19.16
N ARG A 631 6.37 21.89 19.44
CA ARG A 631 7.28 21.08 18.63
C ARG A 631 6.73 20.88 17.21
N PHE A 632 5.47 20.49 17.07
CA PHE A 632 4.81 20.33 15.78
C PHE A 632 4.92 21.62 14.93
N VAL A 633 4.60 22.77 15.49
CA VAL A 633 4.70 24.06 14.81
C VAL A 633 6.15 24.41 14.46
N ALA A 634 7.09 24.23 15.38
CA ALA A 634 8.50 24.54 15.15
C ALA A 634 9.12 23.69 14.04
N ILE A 635 8.90 22.37 14.08
CA ILE A 635 9.40 21.42 13.08
C ILE A 635 8.84 21.77 11.70
N ASN A 636 7.52 21.99 11.59
CA ASN A 636 6.90 22.29 10.31
C ASN A 636 7.37 23.63 9.73
N ARG A 637 7.51 24.67 10.57
CA ARG A 637 8.08 25.96 10.13
C ARG A 637 9.51 25.80 9.60
N MET A 638 10.34 25.08 10.32
CA MET A 638 11.72 24.84 9.93
C MET A 638 11.81 24.02 8.64
N ASN A 639 11.04 22.92 8.54
CA ASN A 639 10.99 22.12 7.33
C ASN A 639 10.62 22.98 6.12
N ARG A 640 9.63 23.87 6.27
CA ARG A 640 9.19 24.77 5.19
C ARG A 640 10.20 25.88 4.87
N ALA A 641 10.92 26.37 5.85
CA ALA A 641 11.99 27.34 5.61
C ALA A 641 13.17 26.75 4.81
N ASN A 642 13.45 25.47 5.03
CA ASN A 642 14.58 24.76 4.41
C ASN A 642 14.20 23.98 3.15
N LEU A 643 12.89 23.76 2.92
CA LEU A 643 12.41 22.97 1.79
C LEU A 643 12.67 23.73 0.48
N LYS A 644 13.49 23.17 -0.39
CA LYS A 644 13.53 23.58 -1.80
C LYS A 644 12.31 22.93 -2.49
N ALA A 645 11.52 23.76 -3.18
CA ALA A 645 10.39 23.23 -3.95
C ALA A 645 10.90 22.24 -4.99
N THR A 646 10.35 21.03 -4.98
CA THR A 646 10.61 20.05 -6.03
C THR A 646 9.92 20.49 -7.33
N ILE A 647 10.29 19.89 -8.44
CA ILE A 647 9.58 20.10 -9.72
C ILE A 647 8.12 19.71 -9.58
N ASN A 648 7.81 18.61 -8.90
CA ASN A 648 6.44 18.17 -8.66
C ASN A 648 5.65 19.17 -7.80
N ASP A 649 6.27 19.78 -6.78
CA ASP A 649 5.64 20.85 -6.00
C ASP A 649 5.33 22.04 -6.88
N THR A 650 6.29 22.46 -7.73
CA THR A 650 6.11 23.57 -8.67
C THR A 650 4.97 23.30 -9.65
N ILE A 651 4.92 22.10 -10.22
CA ILE A 651 3.84 21.66 -11.12
C ILE A 651 2.50 21.67 -10.37
N SER A 652 2.44 21.11 -9.19
CA SER A 652 1.21 21.03 -8.38
C SER A 652 0.71 22.43 -8.00
N GLU A 653 1.61 23.33 -7.64
CA GLU A 653 1.27 24.72 -7.32
C GLU A 653 0.77 25.46 -8.56
N MET A 654 1.42 25.30 -9.71
CA MET A 654 0.98 25.89 -10.97
C MET A 654 -0.40 25.39 -11.40
N LEU A 655 -0.64 24.08 -11.36
CA LEU A 655 -1.95 23.47 -11.64
C LEU A 655 -3.02 24.00 -10.67
N SER A 656 -2.70 24.06 -9.40
CA SER A 656 -3.58 24.63 -8.38
C SER A 656 -3.93 26.08 -8.67
N SER A 657 -2.94 26.91 -9.03
CA SER A 657 -3.13 28.34 -9.34
C SER A 657 -4.01 28.56 -10.57
N ILE A 658 -3.94 27.65 -11.56
CA ILE A 658 -4.77 27.74 -12.77
C ILE A 658 -6.22 27.38 -12.45
N ARG A 659 -6.43 26.34 -11.64
CA ARG A 659 -7.75 25.80 -11.33
C ARG A 659 -8.49 26.55 -10.24
N ARG A 660 -7.78 27.08 -9.26
CA ARG A 660 -8.41 27.66 -8.06
C ARG A 660 -8.69 29.16 -8.21
N MET A 661 -9.78 29.56 -7.59
CA MET A 661 -10.08 30.97 -7.39
C MET A 661 -9.23 31.49 -6.23
N GLU A 662 -8.90 32.78 -6.24
CA GLU A 662 -8.36 33.44 -5.05
C GLU A 662 -9.38 33.38 -3.92
N SER A 663 -8.97 32.88 -2.78
CA SER A 663 -9.80 32.82 -1.59
C SER A 663 -8.92 32.92 -0.34
N PRO A 664 -9.30 33.72 0.66
CA PRO A 664 -8.59 33.80 1.94
C PRO A 664 -8.59 32.46 2.69
N ARG A 665 -9.45 31.51 2.32
CA ARG A 665 -9.49 30.15 2.90
C ARG A 665 -8.45 29.23 2.28
N LEU A 666 -7.87 29.56 1.13
CA LEU A 666 -6.86 28.76 0.44
C LEU A 666 -5.45 29.20 0.88
N TRP A 667 -5.10 28.82 2.09
CA TRP A 667 -3.78 29.08 2.63
C TRP A 667 -2.69 28.34 1.85
N ARG A 668 -1.58 29.05 1.59
CA ARG A 668 -0.35 28.38 1.18
C ARG A 668 0.35 27.84 2.42
N LYS A 669 0.64 26.56 2.46
CA LYS A 669 1.31 25.90 3.60
C LYS A 669 2.80 26.25 3.64
N ASP A 670 3.11 27.50 3.92
CA ASP A 670 4.46 28.04 4.09
C ASP A 670 4.75 28.37 5.58
N THR A 671 5.85 29.05 5.84
CA THR A 671 6.24 29.41 7.21
C THR A 671 5.23 30.33 7.90
N THR A 672 4.48 31.16 7.15
CA THR A 672 3.46 32.07 7.70
C THR A 672 2.23 31.30 8.12
N TYR A 673 1.84 30.26 7.37
CA TYR A 673 0.76 29.35 7.71
C TYR A 673 0.97 28.68 9.06
N TYR A 674 2.14 28.11 9.29
CA TYR A 674 2.45 27.46 10.58
C TYR A 674 2.63 28.50 11.71
N ALA A 675 3.05 29.72 11.39
CA ALA A 675 3.11 30.81 12.37
C ALA A 675 1.71 31.33 12.79
N ALA A 676 0.69 31.15 11.93
CA ALA A 676 -0.69 31.52 12.22
C ALA A 676 -1.43 30.49 13.09
N MET A 677 -0.86 29.32 13.33
CA MET A 677 -1.44 28.33 14.25
C MET A 677 -1.47 28.87 15.67
N ASN A 678 -2.57 28.64 16.37
CA ASN A 678 -2.78 29.09 17.75
C ASN A 678 -3.31 27.95 18.62
N TYR A 679 -2.59 27.67 19.72
CA TYR A 679 -2.90 26.56 20.63
C TYR A 679 -4.28 26.68 21.29
N ASP A 680 -4.58 27.85 21.85
CA ASP A 680 -5.87 28.05 22.53
C ASP A 680 -7.04 27.98 21.55
N ARG A 681 -6.85 28.52 20.32
CA ARG A 681 -7.86 28.41 19.26
C ARG A 681 -8.07 26.98 18.80
N MET A 682 -7.01 26.19 18.71
CA MET A 682 -7.11 24.77 18.42
C MET A 682 -8.00 24.03 19.43
N ILE A 683 -7.79 24.29 20.74
CA ILE A 683 -8.63 23.72 21.80
C ILE A 683 -10.09 24.22 21.69
N GLN A 684 -10.30 25.47 21.37
CA GLN A 684 -11.66 26.02 21.20
C GLN A 684 -12.37 25.36 20.01
N ILE A 685 -11.67 25.17 18.88
CA ILE A 685 -12.22 24.47 17.71
C ILE A 685 -12.61 23.03 18.09
N TYR A 686 -11.79 22.33 18.88
CA TYR A 686 -12.16 21.00 19.35
C TYR A 686 -13.50 21.01 20.10
N LYS A 687 -13.66 21.93 21.07
CA LYS A 687 -14.89 22.06 21.85
C LYS A 687 -16.10 22.42 20.96
N GLU A 688 -15.88 23.35 20.03
CA GLU A 688 -16.93 23.78 19.11
C GLU A 688 -17.37 22.65 18.17
N ARG A 689 -16.47 21.73 17.77
CA ARG A 689 -16.79 20.70 16.79
C ARG A 689 -17.23 19.38 17.41
N PHE A 690 -16.72 18.99 18.56
CA PHE A 690 -16.88 17.63 19.10
C PHE A 690 -17.68 17.56 20.42
N GLN A 691 -17.90 18.66 21.15
CA GLN A 691 -18.53 18.65 22.46
C GLN A 691 -20.02 19.10 22.44
N ASP A 692 -20.80 18.66 21.46
CA ASP A 692 -22.25 18.84 21.42
C ASP A 692 -22.93 17.56 20.92
N ALA A 693 -23.39 16.71 21.84
CA ALA A 693 -24.04 15.45 21.50
C ALA A 693 -25.25 15.61 20.56
N SER A 694 -25.98 16.72 20.66
CA SER A 694 -27.20 16.96 19.89
C SER A 694 -26.96 17.20 18.41
N ASP A 695 -25.73 17.54 18.03
CA ASP A 695 -25.32 17.77 16.64
C ASP A 695 -24.96 16.47 15.92
N PHE A 696 -24.60 15.41 16.71
CA PHE A 696 -24.16 14.14 16.16
C PHE A 696 -25.31 13.15 15.93
N THR A 697 -25.20 12.45 14.81
CA THR A 697 -25.95 11.21 14.55
C THR A 697 -25.00 10.03 14.66
N PHE A 698 -25.34 9.08 15.51
CA PHE A 698 -24.56 7.88 15.78
C PHE A 698 -25.12 6.69 15.01
N TYR A 699 -24.24 5.85 14.47
CA TYR A 699 -24.56 4.59 13.81
C TYR A 699 -23.78 3.48 14.53
N LEU A 700 -24.48 2.74 15.40
CA LEU A 700 -23.92 1.63 16.17
C LEU A 700 -24.29 0.32 15.48
N VAL A 701 -23.34 -0.32 14.88
CA VAL A 701 -23.51 -1.50 14.03
C VAL A 701 -22.53 -2.58 14.41
N GLY A 702 -22.95 -3.83 14.48
CA GLY A 702 -22.05 -4.98 14.68
C GLY A 702 -22.63 -6.05 15.58
N ASP A 703 -21.76 -6.95 16.01
CA ASP A 703 -22.06 -8.11 16.87
C ASP A 703 -22.11 -7.67 18.34
N ILE A 704 -22.98 -6.75 18.67
CA ILE A 704 -23.24 -6.28 20.04
C ILE A 704 -24.73 -6.41 20.35
N GLU A 705 -25.03 -7.15 21.39
CA GLU A 705 -26.41 -7.43 21.80
C GLU A 705 -27.19 -6.15 22.15
N ARG A 706 -28.46 -6.12 21.77
CA ARG A 706 -29.32 -4.93 21.87
C ARG A 706 -29.32 -4.31 23.27
N GLU A 707 -29.49 -5.12 24.30
CA GLU A 707 -29.58 -4.63 25.68
C GLU A 707 -28.26 -4.03 26.15
N LYS A 708 -27.12 -4.67 25.79
CA LYS A 708 -25.79 -4.16 26.08
C LYS A 708 -25.51 -2.85 25.31
N ALA A 709 -25.81 -2.81 24.04
CA ALA A 709 -25.70 -1.59 23.21
C ALA A 709 -26.53 -0.43 23.80
N ARG A 710 -27.75 -0.75 24.26
CA ARG A 710 -28.66 0.22 24.86
C ARG A 710 -28.13 0.76 26.20
N GLU A 711 -27.64 -0.13 27.06
CA GLU A 711 -27.03 0.21 28.34
C GLU A 711 -25.85 1.16 28.17
N LEU A 712 -24.89 0.78 27.30
CA LEU A 712 -23.69 1.58 27.03
C LEU A 712 -24.02 2.93 26.38
N THR A 713 -24.97 2.95 25.46
CA THR A 713 -25.46 4.19 24.85
C THR A 713 -26.03 5.16 25.89
N ILE A 714 -26.87 4.68 26.81
CA ILE A 714 -27.45 5.50 27.91
C ILE A 714 -26.33 6.01 28.83
N LYS A 715 -25.40 5.13 29.20
CA LYS A 715 -24.35 5.41 30.17
C LYS A 715 -23.33 6.43 29.62
N TYR A 716 -22.87 6.26 28.38
CA TYR A 716 -21.76 7.03 27.83
C TYR A 716 -22.18 8.08 26.80
N VAL A 717 -22.95 7.71 25.78
CA VAL A 717 -23.40 8.67 24.76
C VAL A 717 -24.40 9.65 25.39
N GLY A 718 -25.30 9.16 26.25
CA GLY A 718 -26.27 9.99 26.95
C GLY A 718 -25.65 10.95 27.97
N ALA A 719 -24.41 10.67 28.40
CA ALA A 719 -23.68 11.53 29.36
C ALA A 719 -22.86 12.63 28.69
N VAL A 720 -22.74 12.60 27.36
CA VAL A 720 -22.02 13.64 26.63
C VAL A 720 -22.77 14.97 26.71
N SER A 721 -22.04 16.05 26.95
CA SER A 721 -22.54 17.42 27.01
C SER A 721 -23.27 17.82 25.73
N SER A 722 -24.23 18.75 25.86
CA SER A 722 -24.98 19.27 24.72
C SER A 722 -25.34 20.72 24.91
N VAL A 723 -25.21 21.50 23.84
CA VAL A 723 -25.68 22.89 23.77
C VAL A 723 -26.87 23.05 22.83
N PHE A 724 -27.36 21.92 22.26
CA PHE A 724 -28.50 21.84 21.34
C PHE A 724 -28.33 22.71 20.08
N ARG A 725 -27.10 22.75 19.57
CA ARG A 725 -26.77 23.45 18.33
C ARG A 725 -27.45 22.76 17.15
N LYS A 726 -27.81 23.53 16.13
CA LYS A 726 -28.24 23.05 14.83
C LYS A 726 -27.40 23.73 13.74
N GLU A 727 -26.43 23.03 13.27
CA GLU A 727 -25.51 23.58 12.30
C GLU A 727 -25.73 22.98 10.91
N LYS A 728 -25.25 23.67 9.89
CA LYS A 728 -25.23 23.19 8.50
C LYS A 728 -23.89 23.56 7.91
N ALA A 729 -23.35 22.65 7.15
CA ALA A 729 -22.15 22.91 6.38
C ALA A 729 -22.37 24.05 5.37
N VAL A 730 -21.35 24.90 5.21
CA VAL A 730 -21.32 25.99 4.24
C VAL A 730 -20.63 25.52 2.97
N GLU A 731 -21.23 25.80 1.80
CA GLU A 731 -20.56 25.52 0.53
C GLU A 731 -19.58 26.65 0.19
N HIS A 732 -18.29 26.33 0.09
CA HIS A 732 -17.27 27.22 -0.42
C HIS A 732 -16.81 26.73 -1.80
N VAL A 733 -16.87 27.59 -2.79
CA VAL A 733 -16.43 27.27 -4.15
C VAL A 733 -15.00 27.79 -4.33
N TYR A 734 -14.08 26.85 -4.59
CA TYR A 734 -12.65 27.15 -4.74
C TYR A 734 -12.15 26.98 -6.17
N GLU A 735 -12.91 26.36 -7.05
CA GLU A 735 -12.51 26.05 -8.41
C GLU A 735 -13.19 26.99 -9.41
N ARG A 736 -12.43 27.39 -10.42
CA ARG A 736 -12.95 28.16 -11.54
C ARG A 736 -13.90 27.29 -12.35
N ARG A 737 -15.05 27.86 -12.71
CA ARG A 737 -16.07 27.19 -13.51
C ARG A 737 -16.06 27.77 -14.93
N GLU A 738 -14.97 27.53 -15.66
CA GLU A 738 -14.77 28.01 -17.04
C GLU A 738 -13.92 26.99 -17.82
N ASN A 739 -14.04 27.05 -19.15
CA ASN A 739 -13.13 26.28 -20.01
C ASN A 739 -11.75 26.90 -19.97
N ILE A 740 -10.75 26.09 -19.65
CA ILE A 740 -9.35 26.52 -19.54
C ILE A 740 -8.51 25.68 -20.52
N THR A 741 -7.75 26.33 -21.38
CA THR A 741 -6.71 25.69 -22.17
C THR A 741 -5.42 26.42 -21.93
N LYS A 742 -4.41 25.73 -21.38
CA LYS A 742 -3.14 26.35 -21.03
C LYS A 742 -1.98 25.41 -21.16
N ASP A 743 -0.94 25.90 -21.84
CA ASP A 743 0.37 25.25 -21.90
C ASP A 743 1.33 26.00 -20.96
N VAL A 744 2.03 25.25 -20.12
CA VAL A 744 2.97 25.77 -19.11
C VAL A 744 4.35 25.16 -19.35
N GLU A 745 5.36 26.00 -19.39
CA GLU A 745 6.75 25.56 -19.48
C GLU A 745 7.41 25.57 -18.11
N VAL A 746 8.01 24.46 -17.73
CA VAL A 746 8.73 24.28 -16.47
C VAL A 746 10.15 23.82 -16.77
N ASN A 747 11.11 24.34 -16.02
CA ASN A 747 12.48 23.85 -16.13
C ASN A 747 12.59 22.48 -15.46
N MET A 748 12.48 21.42 -16.25
CA MET A 748 12.55 20.02 -15.81
C MET A 748 13.81 19.36 -16.38
N PRO A 749 14.56 18.58 -15.58
CA PRO A 749 15.73 17.85 -16.10
C PRO A 749 15.34 16.82 -17.16
N ASP A 750 14.13 16.29 -17.07
CA ASP A 750 13.60 15.34 -18.06
C ASP A 750 12.74 16.06 -19.09
N ARG A 751 12.98 15.75 -20.38
CA ARG A 751 12.20 16.29 -21.50
C ARG A 751 10.80 15.69 -21.54
N LYS A 752 9.89 16.15 -20.65
CA LYS A 752 8.52 15.64 -20.49
C LYS A 752 7.47 16.56 -21.09
N TYR A 753 6.41 15.94 -21.61
CA TYR A 753 5.18 16.58 -22.03
C TYR A 753 4.02 15.89 -21.27
N LEU A 754 3.51 16.56 -20.25
CA LEU A 754 2.44 16.04 -19.39
C LEU A 754 1.12 16.60 -19.87
N VAL A 755 0.16 15.72 -20.14
CA VAL A 755 -1.19 16.09 -20.56
C VAL A 755 -2.17 15.78 -19.44
N SER A 756 -3.05 16.75 -19.11
CA SER A 756 -4.21 16.58 -18.22
C SER A 756 -5.41 17.23 -18.87
N ILE A 757 -6.34 16.42 -19.37
CA ILE A 757 -7.60 16.86 -19.94
C ILE A 757 -8.70 16.42 -19.00
N GLU A 758 -9.46 17.37 -18.47
CA GLU A 758 -10.45 17.15 -17.43
C GLU A 758 -11.80 17.72 -17.86
N PHE A 759 -12.83 16.91 -17.72
CA PHE A 759 -14.22 17.29 -17.95
C PHE A 759 -14.97 17.19 -16.63
N TYR A 760 -15.74 18.23 -16.32
CA TYR A 760 -16.45 18.37 -15.06
C TYR A 760 -17.80 19.06 -15.23
N ASN A 761 -18.85 18.55 -14.56
CA ASN A 761 -20.11 19.25 -14.36
C ASN A 761 -20.79 18.90 -13.02
N LYS A 762 -21.83 19.65 -12.65
CA LYS A 762 -22.63 19.44 -11.42
C LYS A 762 -24.07 18.94 -11.74
N LEU A 763 -24.21 18.10 -12.74
CA LEU A 763 -25.51 17.54 -13.08
C LEU A 763 -25.87 16.37 -12.17
N LYS A 764 -27.13 16.33 -11.77
CA LYS A 764 -27.68 15.18 -11.04
C LYS A 764 -27.67 13.95 -11.95
N THR A 765 -27.17 12.86 -11.42
CA THR A 765 -27.11 11.54 -12.09
C THR A 765 -28.24 10.64 -11.59
N ASN A 766 -28.75 9.80 -12.48
CA ASN A 766 -29.57 8.65 -12.11
C ASN A 766 -28.76 7.35 -12.24
N PRO A 767 -29.22 6.21 -11.67
CA PRO A 767 -28.45 4.97 -11.69
C PRO A 767 -28.06 4.45 -13.09
N THR A 768 -28.87 4.71 -14.12
CA THR A 768 -28.50 4.37 -15.52
C THR A 768 -27.34 5.22 -16.01
N GLU A 769 -27.37 6.53 -15.73
CA GLU A 769 -26.29 7.44 -16.12
C GLU A 769 -24.98 7.15 -15.35
N GLU A 770 -25.06 6.68 -14.11
CA GLU A 770 -23.89 6.23 -13.35
C GLU A 770 -23.21 5.03 -14.02
N LEU A 771 -23.99 4.05 -14.47
CA LEU A 771 -23.47 2.91 -15.22
C LEU A 771 -22.95 3.32 -16.61
N CYS A 772 -23.63 4.24 -17.30
CA CYS A 772 -23.15 4.78 -18.57
C CYS A 772 -21.80 5.51 -18.42
N MET A 773 -21.61 6.28 -17.33
CA MET A 773 -20.34 6.94 -17.03
C MET A 773 -19.23 5.89 -16.79
N ARG A 774 -19.55 4.83 -16.09
CA ARG A 774 -18.60 3.73 -15.82
C ARG A 774 -18.19 3.05 -17.13
N ILE A 775 -19.14 2.71 -17.99
CA ILE A 775 -18.85 2.12 -19.31
C ILE A 775 -18.01 3.10 -20.15
N LEU A 776 -18.36 4.39 -20.16
CA LEU A 776 -17.63 5.42 -20.91
C LEU A 776 -16.16 5.53 -20.44
N LYS A 777 -15.94 5.48 -19.12
CA LYS A 777 -14.59 5.47 -18.54
C LYS A 777 -13.79 4.24 -18.99
N MET A 778 -14.39 3.04 -18.90
CA MET A 778 -13.76 1.79 -19.33
C MET A 778 -13.43 1.81 -20.82
N TYR A 779 -14.35 2.28 -21.66
CA TYR A 779 -14.13 2.46 -23.10
C TYR A 779 -12.92 3.34 -23.37
N PHE A 780 -12.86 4.55 -22.81
CA PHE A 780 -11.73 5.45 -23.04
C PHE A 780 -10.42 4.94 -22.43
N GLN A 781 -10.47 4.27 -21.29
CA GLN A 781 -9.27 3.65 -20.71
C GLN A 781 -8.67 2.62 -21.67
N TYR A 782 -9.51 1.75 -22.23
CA TYR A 782 -9.09 0.73 -23.18
C TYR A 782 -8.53 1.36 -24.47
N HIS A 783 -9.32 2.21 -25.13
CA HIS A 783 -8.95 2.79 -26.42
C HIS A 783 -7.75 3.73 -26.37
N PHE A 784 -7.60 4.56 -25.32
CA PHE A 784 -6.41 5.39 -25.20
C PHE A 784 -5.17 4.57 -24.83
N GLN A 785 -5.33 3.53 -24.04
CA GLN A 785 -4.22 2.62 -23.75
C GLN A 785 -3.75 1.92 -25.04
N GLU A 786 -4.66 1.45 -25.86
CA GLU A 786 -4.35 0.83 -27.15
C GLU A 786 -3.72 1.83 -28.11
N LYS A 787 -4.32 2.99 -28.35
CA LYS A 787 -3.89 3.96 -29.37
C LYS A 787 -2.59 4.68 -28.99
N ILE A 788 -2.42 5.09 -27.75
CA ILE A 788 -1.26 5.91 -27.32
C ILE A 788 -0.09 5.02 -26.91
N ARG A 789 -0.35 3.95 -26.13
CA ARG A 789 0.70 3.02 -25.73
C ARG A 789 0.93 1.92 -26.77
N GLY A 790 -0.13 1.22 -27.18
CA GLY A 790 -0.06 0.05 -28.04
C GLY A 790 0.40 0.42 -29.46
N ASP A 791 -0.32 1.29 -30.17
CA ASP A 791 -0.06 1.61 -31.58
C ASP A 791 1.16 2.54 -31.74
N GLN A 792 1.28 3.58 -30.91
CA GLN A 792 2.30 4.61 -31.05
C GLN A 792 3.54 4.39 -30.20
N GLY A 793 3.42 3.65 -29.07
CA GLY A 793 4.50 3.53 -28.09
C GLY A 793 4.87 4.87 -27.46
N ALA A 794 3.98 5.87 -27.52
CA ALA A 794 4.26 7.25 -27.18
C ALA A 794 4.18 7.53 -25.67
N ALA A 795 3.51 6.67 -24.90
CA ALA A 795 3.42 6.78 -23.45
C ALA A 795 3.53 5.40 -22.78
N TYR A 796 4.07 5.38 -21.57
CA TYR A 796 4.11 4.16 -20.75
C TYR A 796 2.70 3.73 -20.31
N SER A 797 1.87 4.68 -19.91
CA SER A 797 0.48 4.46 -19.51
C SER A 797 -0.38 5.69 -19.78
N VAL A 798 -1.65 5.44 -20.04
CA VAL A 798 -2.69 6.46 -20.06
C VAL A 798 -3.66 6.16 -18.94
N GLN A 799 -4.03 7.17 -18.16
CA GLN A 799 -4.99 7.05 -17.06
C GLN A 799 -6.29 7.76 -17.42
N VAL A 800 -7.40 7.03 -17.37
CA VAL A 800 -8.74 7.59 -17.44
C VAL A 800 -9.43 7.40 -16.10
N LEU A 801 -9.59 8.49 -15.37
CA LEU A 801 -10.15 8.52 -14.03
C LEU A 801 -11.48 9.25 -14.05
N GLY A 802 -12.29 9.09 -13.02
CA GLY A 802 -13.54 9.83 -12.88
C GLY A 802 -14.73 8.95 -12.56
N GLY A 803 -15.89 9.56 -12.55
CA GLY A 803 -17.14 8.91 -12.17
C GLY A 803 -18.22 9.91 -11.85
N THR A 804 -19.16 9.47 -11.04
CA THR A 804 -20.27 10.29 -10.56
C THR A 804 -20.30 10.29 -9.04
N SER A 805 -20.66 11.41 -8.43
CA SER A 805 -20.88 11.56 -7.00
C SER A 805 -22.22 12.20 -6.72
N SER A 806 -22.85 11.84 -5.62
CA SER A 806 -24.09 12.45 -5.13
C SER A 806 -23.94 13.09 -3.74
N SER A 807 -22.77 13.00 -3.16
CA SER A 807 -22.47 13.54 -1.83
C SER A 807 -21.02 14.06 -1.78
N PRO A 808 -20.76 15.23 -1.21
CA PRO A 808 -21.74 16.19 -0.67
C PRO A 808 -22.60 16.86 -1.75
N ASP A 809 -22.12 16.92 -2.99
CA ASP A 809 -22.80 17.50 -4.16
C ASP A 809 -22.84 16.52 -5.33
N TYR A 810 -23.79 16.73 -6.24
CA TYR A 810 -23.79 15.99 -7.50
C TYR A 810 -22.62 16.45 -8.36
N GLN A 811 -21.80 15.48 -8.80
CA GLN A 811 -20.65 15.71 -9.66
C GLN A 811 -20.57 14.62 -10.72
N GLN A 812 -20.15 15.00 -11.91
CA GLN A 812 -19.77 14.11 -12.99
C GLN A 812 -18.41 14.57 -13.48
N GLU A 813 -17.43 13.68 -13.53
CA GLU A 813 -16.07 14.02 -13.90
C GLU A 813 -15.40 12.92 -14.70
N LEU A 814 -14.53 13.32 -15.64
CA LEU A 814 -13.68 12.43 -16.43
C LEU A 814 -12.33 13.10 -16.65
N PHE A 815 -11.25 12.44 -16.22
CA PHE A 815 -9.88 12.92 -16.33
C PHE A 815 -9.06 11.98 -17.21
N ILE A 816 -8.34 12.54 -18.17
CA ILE A 816 -7.43 11.82 -19.05
C ILE A 816 -6.05 12.38 -18.83
N ARG A 817 -5.12 11.54 -18.34
CA ARG A 817 -3.77 11.95 -17.96
C ARG A 817 -2.73 10.99 -18.52
N PHE A 818 -1.67 11.54 -19.09
CA PHE A 818 -0.52 10.78 -19.55
C PHE A 818 0.74 11.65 -19.64
N ALA A 819 1.89 10.99 -19.68
CA ALA A 819 3.18 11.62 -19.91
C ALA A 819 3.78 11.03 -21.19
N THR A 820 4.37 11.91 -22.01
CA THR A 820 4.99 11.54 -23.28
C THR A 820 6.22 12.39 -23.57
N SER A 821 6.90 12.17 -24.69
CA SER A 821 8.01 13.00 -25.16
C SER A 821 7.54 14.39 -25.64
N LEU A 822 8.45 15.36 -25.69
CA LEU A 822 8.14 16.69 -26.24
C LEU A 822 7.74 16.64 -27.72
N ASP A 823 8.33 15.71 -28.46
CA ASP A 823 8.13 15.62 -29.91
C ASP A 823 6.77 15.00 -30.26
N GLU A 824 6.30 14.02 -29.48
CA GLU A 824 5.04 13.30 -29.70
C GLU A 824 3.84 13.95 -28.96
N GLY A 825 4.10 14.76 -27.95
CA GLY A 825 3.10 15.34 -27.06
C GLY A 825 1.94 16.07 -27.76
N PRO A 826 2.21 16.99 -28.70
CA PRO A 826 1.13 17.71 -29.40
C PRO A 826 0.23 16.77 -30.22
N GLU A 827 0.82 15.74 -30.87
CA GLU A 827 0.07 14.75 -31.65
C GLU A 827 -0.81 13.89 -30.73
N MET A 828 -0.28 13.38 -29.63
CA MET A 828 -1.02 12.56 -28.67
C MET A 828 -2.15 13.33 -27.99
N ARG A 829 -1.94 14.62 -27.66
CA ARG A 829 -3.01 15.50 -27.17
C ARG A 829 -4.13 15.67 -28.20
N SER A 830 -3.80 15.82 -29.46
CA SER A 830 -4.77 15.95 -30.56
C SER A 830 -5.53 14.64 -30.75
N LEU A 831 -4.84 13.50 -30.73
CA LEU A 831 -5.43 12.16 -30.84
C LEU A 831 -6.52 11.93 -29.77
N VAL A 832 -6.30 12.29 -28.52
CA VAL A 832 -7.32 12.18 -27.45
C VAL A 832 -8.58 12.98 -27.81
N ARG A 833 -8.41 14.19 -28.28
CA ARG A 833 -9.57 15.03 -28.67
C ARG A 833 -10.30 14.47 -29.88
N GLU A 834 -9.58 13.98 -30.87
CA GLU A 834 -10.12 13.35 -32.08
C GLU A 834 -10.92 12.10 -31.73
N GLN A 835 -10.38 11.23 -30.87
CA GLN A 835 -11.05 10.01 -30.42
C GLN A 835 -12.33 10.31 -29.62
N ILE A 836 -12.34 11.35 -28.76
CA ILE A 836 -13.58 11.80 -28.10
C ILE A 836 -14.61 12.27 -29.14
N GLN A 837 -14.19 13.05 -30.14
CA GLN A 837 -15.09 13.52 -31.17
C GLN A 837 -15.61 12.38 -32.07
N GLU A 838 -14.78 11.41 -32.37
CA GLU A 838 -15.15 10.21 -33.10
C GLU A 838 -16.18 9.40 -32.31
N PHE A 839 -15.97 9.15 -31.03
CA PHE A 839 -16.93 8.50 -30.15
C PHE A 839 -18.29 9.24 -30.13
N LEU A 840 -18.27 10.56 -30.04
CA LEU A 840 -19.52 11.35 -30.05
C LEU A 840 -20.28 11.28 -31.39
N LYS A 841 -19.62 10.92 -32.49
CA LYS A 841 -20.26 10.70 -33.79
C LYS A 841 -20.73 9.26 -33.97
N GLN A 842 -19.87 8.30 -33.73
CA GLN A 842 -20.06 6.87 -34.05
C GLN A 842 -20.67 6.09 -32.87
N GLY A 843 -20.33 6.49 -31.64
CA GLY A 843 -20.72 5.78 -30.40
C GLY A 843 -19.87 4.55 -30.15
N ILE A 844 -20.40 3.66 -29.37
CA ILE A 844 -19.89 2.35 -28.97
C ILE A 844 -20.81 1.27 -29.60
N THR A 845 -20.33 0.08 -29.82
CA THR A 845 -21.14 -1.05 -30.27
C THR A 845 -21.90 -1.73 -29.12
N ASP A 846 -23.00 -2.43 -29.43
CA ASP A 846 -23.72 -3.19 -28.40
C ASP A 846 -22.88 -4.36 -27.88
N GLU A 847 -22.01 -4.94 -28.68
CA GLU A 847 -21.07 -6.00 -28.27
C GLU A 847 -20.06 -5.48 -27.24
N GLU A 848 -19.42 -4.34 -27.47
CA GLU A 848 -18.52 -3.72 -26.49
C GLU A 848 -19.23 -3.35 -25.17
N VAL A 849 -20.48 -2.89 -25.26
CA VAL A 849 -21.29 -2.60 -24.07
C VAL A 849 -21.59 -3.88 -23.29
N GLU A 850 -21.90 -4.99 -23.95
CA GLU A 850 -22.13 -6.29 -23.32
C GLU A 850 -20.87 -6.81 -22.60
N ASP A 851 -19.69 -6.63 -23.21
CA ASP A 851 -18.40 -6.97 -22.58
C ASP A 851 -18.13 -6.14 -21.32
N PHE A 852 -18.31 -4.82 -21.38
CA PHE A 852 -18.16 -3.96 -20.21
C PHE A 852 -19.21 -4.25 -19.11
N ILE A 853 -20.45 -4.54 -19.49
CA ILE A 853 -21.49 -4.97 -18.55
C ILE A 853 -21.08 -6.27 -17.84
N LEU A 854 -20.51 -7.22 -18.58
CA LEU A 854 -20.04 -8.47 -18.00
C LEU A 854 -18.93 -8.21 -16.95
N ALA A 855 -17.97 -7.35 -17.28
CA ALA A 855 -16.89 -6.93 -16.36
C ALA A 855 -17.47 -6.23 -15.10
N ILE A 856 -18.40 -5.30 -15.29
CA ILE A 856 -19.07 -4.58 -14.19
C ILE A 856 -19.84 -5.54 -13.27
N LYS A 857 -20.57 -6.52 -13.85
CA LYS A 857 -21.30 -7.53 -13.07
C LYS A 857 -20.37 -8.43 -12.25
N LYS A 858 -19.23 -8.82 -12.84
CA LYS A 858 -18.22 -9.63 -12.14
C LYS A 858 -17.63 -8.89 -10.96
N GLU A 859 -17.21 -7.64 -11.17
CA GLU A 859 -16.68 -6.79 -10.10
C GLU A 859 -17.69 -6.59 -8.98
N LYS A 860 -18.96 -6.32 -9.33
CA LYS A 860 -20.02 -6.19 -8.35
C LYS A 860 -20.28 -7.47 -7.56
N LYS A 861 -20.35 -8.63 -8.22
CA LYS A 861 -20.55 -9.91 -7.55
C LYS A 861 -19.41 -10.23 -6.58
N SER A 862 -18.18 -9.91 -6.95
CA SER A 862 -17.02 -10.04 -6.07
C SER A 862 -17.15 -9.12 -4.85
N ALA A 863 -17.49 -7.85 -5.06
CA ALA A 863 -17.68 -6.89 -3.98
C ALA A 863 -18.86 -7.26 -3.06
N ASP A 864 -20.00 -7.66 -3.62
CA ASP A 864 -21.20 -8.04 -2.84
C ASP A 864 -20.94 -9.31 -2.01
N ASN A 865 -20.21 -10.29 -2.51
CA ASN A 865 -19.87 -11.51 -1.78
C ASN A 865 -18.99 -11.25 -0.55
N VAL A 866 -18.13 -10.23 -0.62
CA VAL A 866 -17.22 -9.85 0.47
C VAL A 866 -17.88 -8.86 1.44
N ALA A 867 -18.72 -7.95 0.92
CA ALA A 867 -19.23 -6.81 1.68
C ALA A 867 -20.64 -7.00 2.26
N TYR A 868 -21.42 -7.99 1.78
CA TYR A 868 -22.79 -8.16 2.23
C TYR A 868 -22.86 -8.55 3.71
N ASN A 869 -23.80 -7.92 4.44
CA ASN A 869 -24.02 -8.11 5.87
C ASN A 869 -22.88 -7.63 6.79
N THR A 870 -21.82 -6.99 6.25
CA THR A 870 -20.74 -6.42 7.07
C THR A 870 -21.19 -5.17 7.83
N ILE A 871 -20.39 -4.77 8.80
CA ILE A 871 -20.55 -3.50 9.56
C ILE A 871 -20.59 -2.30 8.60
N VAL A 872 -19.70 -2.28 7.60
CA VAL A 872 -19.62 -1.19 6.61
C VAL A 872 -20.92 -1.13 5.79
N PHE A 873 -21.36 -2.28 5.26
CA PHE A 873 -22.61 -2.37 4.49
C PHE A 873 -23.81 -1.80 5.26
N TRP A 874 -23.98 -2.16 6.52
CA TRP A 874 -25.12 -1.68 7.31
C TRP A 874 -24.96 -0.23 7.75
N THR A 875 -23.75 0.22 8.04
CA THR A 875 -23.47 1.63 8.35
C THR A 875 -23.86 2.54 7.18
N ASP A 876 -23.46 2.19 5.95
CA ASP A 876 -23.80 2.93 4.74
C ASP A 876 -25.32 2.95 4.49
N ASN A 877 -25.98 1.79 4.67
CA ASN A 877 -27.43 1.68 4.56
C ASN A 877 -28.17 2.57 5.56
N LEU A 878 -27.71 2.63 6.80
CA LEU A 878 -28.30 3.50 7.83
C LEU A 878 -28.09 4.99 7.52
N GLN A 879 -26.89 5.36 7.07
CA GLN A 879 -26.59 6.74 6.64
C GLN A 879 -27.47 7.16 5.45
N PHE A 880 -27.57 6.29 4.45
CA PHE A 880 -28.45 6.53 3.29
C PHE A 880 -29.93 6.64 3.70
N TYR A 881 -30.38 5.74 4.59
CA TYR A 881 -31.75 5.80 5.11
C TYR A 881 -32.00 7.09 5.90
N ASN A 882 -31.07 7.50 6.76
CA ASN A 882 -31.19 8.75 7.49
C ASN A 882 -31.34 9.97 6.55
N LYS A 883 -30.62 9.97 5.43
CA LYS A 883 -30.64 11.04 4.42
C LYS A 883 -31.89 11.01 3.51
N THR A 884 -32.39 9.83 3.16
CA THR A 884 -33.39 9.67 2.08
C THR A 884 -34.70 9.04 2.53
N GLY A 885 -34.76 8.40 3.68
CA GLY A 885 -35.88 7.58 4.15
C GLY A 885 -36.05 6.26 3.40
N LYS A 886 -35.06 5.86 2.57
CA LYS A 886 -35.11 4.67 1.72
C LYS A 886 -33.92 3.75 2.07
N ARG A 887 -34.13 2.45 1.87
CA ARG A 887 -33.05 1.48 1.94
C ARG A 887 -32.12 1.64 0.73
N MET A 888 -30.84 1.51 0.91
CA MET A 888 -29.85 1.49 -0.16
C MET A 888 -29.77 0.08 -0.76
N ASP A 889 -30.75 -0.29 -1.57
CA ASP A 889 -30.75 -1.55 -2.30
C ASP A 889 -30.05 -1.39 -3.64
N SER A 890 -28.75 -1.29 -3.62
CA SER A 890 -27.92 -1.30 -4.80
C SER A 890 -28.13 -2.56 -5.68
N PRO A 891 -28.32 -3.80 -5.16
CA PRO A 891 -28.62 -4.95 -6.00
C PRO A 891 -29.88 -4.83 -6.85
N ILE A 892 -31.00 -4.39 -6.27
CA ILE A 892 -32.30 -4.34 -6.97
C ILE A 892 -32.28 -3.35 -8.14
N TYR A 893 -31.67 -2.19 -7.95
CA TYR A 893 -31.55 -1.19 -9.02
C TYR A 893 -30.52 -1.63 -10.06
N PHE A 894 -29.39 -2.15 -9.63
CA PHE A 894 -28.31 -2.58 -10.50
C PHE A 894 -28.79 -3.70 -11.45
N ASP A 895 -29.27 -4.82 -10.93
CA ASP A 895 -29.72 -5.97 -11.73
C ASP A 895 -30.90 -5.62 -12.64
N SER A 896 -31.77 -4.70 -12.22
CA SER A 896 -32.91 -4.27 -13.02
C SER A 896 -32.55 -3.34 -14.19
N ILE A 897 -31.37 -2.70 -14.14
CA ILE A 897 -30.94 -1.66 -15.08
C ILE A 897 -29.78 -2.15 -15.95
N VAL A 898 -28.80 -2.85 -15.40
CA VAL A 898 -27.55 -3.16 -16.07
C VAL A 898 -27.74 -3.89 -17.41
N ASP A 899 -28.63 -4.88 -17.46
CA ASP A 899 -28.91 -5.66 -18.66
C ASP A 899 -29.74 -4.91 -19.72
N LYS A 900 -30.25 -3.73 -19.35
CA LYS A 900 -31.07 -2.91 -20.27
C LYS A 900 -30.26 -1.81 -20.96
N ILE A 901 -29.04 -1.57 -20.50
CA ILE A 901 -28.17 -0.57 -21.10
C ILE A 901 -27.73 -1.02 -22.49
N LYS A 902 -27.86 -0.14 -23.45
CA LYS A 902 -27.46 -0.34 -24.84
C LYS A 902 -26.50 0.75 -25.28
N ALA A 903 -25.78 0.53 -26.34
CA ALA A 903 -24.87 1.48 -26.99
C ALA A 903 -25.48 2.88 -27.15
N LYS A 904 -26.76 2.96 -27.53
CA LYS A 904 -27.48 4.23 -27.64
C LYS A 904 -27.56 4.99 -26.33
N ASP A 905 -27.75 4.32 -25.20
CA ASP A 905 -27.88 4.98 -23.89
C ASP A 905 -26.54 5.59 -23.47
N VAL A 906 -25.43 4.86 -23.69
CA VAL A 906 -24.07 5.34 -23.43
C VAL A 906 -23.76 6.55 -24.31
N LEU A 907 -24.10 6.51 -25.62
CA LEU A 907 -23.87 7.64 -26.53
C LEU A 907 -24.70 8.87 -26.16
N VAL A 908 -25.99 8.69 -25.80
CA VAL A 908 -26.86 9.78 -25.36
C VAL A 908 -26.32 10.42 -24.08
N PHE A 909 -25.88 9.60 -23.12
CA PHE A 909 -25.27 10.09 -21.92
C PHE A 909 -23.94 10.83 -22.20
N ALA A 910 -23.04 10.26 -23.01
CA ALA A 910 -21.79 10.90 -23.37
C ALA A 910 -21.99 12.27 -24.04
N ARG A 911 -22.94 12.39 -24.99
CA ARG A 911 -23.29 13.67 -25.60
C ARG A 911 -23.83 14.68 -24.58
N LYS A 912 -24.66 14.24 -23.64
CA LYS A 912 -25.17 15.09 -22.55
C LYS A 912 -24.00 15.56 -21.67
N PHE A 913 -23.12 14.65 -21.28
CA PHE A 913 -21.97 14.92 -20.42
C PHE A 913 -21.00 15.90 -21.07
N PHE A 914 -20.44 15.59 -22.23
CA PHE A 914 -19.43 16.43 -22.90
C PHE A 914 -19.98 17.79 -23.35
N ASN A 915 -21.26 17.90 -23.75
CA ASN A 915 -21.86 19.18 -24.12
C ASN A 915 -22.10 20.11 -22.93
N SER A 916 -22.25 19.57 -21.72
CA SER A 916 -22.50 20.36 -20.49
C SER A 916 -21.25 20.52 -19.63
N ALA A 917 -20.23 19.68 -19.83
CA ALA A 917 -19.03 19.70 -19.00
C ALA A 917 -18.13 20.89 -19.35
N GLN A 918 -17.56 21.46 -18.32
CA GLN A 918 -16.42 22.37 -18.43
C GLN A 918 -15.16 21.54 -18.71
N CYS A 919 -14.34 22.03 -19.62
CA CYS A 919 -13.10 21.35 -20.01
C CYS A 919 -11.88 22.15 -19.52
N VAL A 920 -11.04 21.51 -18.73
CA VAL A 920 -9.73 22.01 -18.34
C VAL A 920 -8.68 21.18 -19.04
N ASP A 921 -8.01 21.77 -20.05
CA ASP A 921 -7.00 21.12 -20.87
C ASP A 921 -5.64 21.77 -20.60
N LEU A 922 -4.83 21.08 -19.85
CA LEU A 922 -3.54 21.57 -19.39
C LEU A 922 -2.40 20.73 -19.94
N VAL A 923 -1.38 21.41 -20.40
CA VAL A 923 -0.10 20.83 -20.75
C VAL A 923 0.99 21.45 -19.88
N ILE A 924 1.84 20.58 -19.34
CA ILE A 924 3.06 20.97 -18.67
C ILE A 924 4.21 20.34 -19.44
N LYS A 925 5.07 21.17 -19.99
CA LYS A 925 6.19 20.70 -20.81
C LYS A 925 7.54 21.22 -20.33
N SER A 926 8.57 20.44 -20.56
CA SER A 926 9.94 20.88 -20.30
C SER A 926 10.29 22.06 -21.22
N LYS A 927 11.02 23.00 -20.66
CA LYS A 927 11.45 24.19 -21.37
C LYS A 927 12.55 23.91 -22.42
N TYR A 928 13.31 22.81 -22.24
CA TYR A 928 14.44 22.42 -23.08
C TYR A 928 14.35 20.95 -23.52
#